data_841c7ee79ac8fc91cf42706e1b9f740e
#
_entry.id   841c7ee79ac8fc91cf42706e1b9f740e
#
_cell.length_a   1.000
_cell.length_b   1.000
_cell.length_c   1.000
_cell.angle_alpha   90.00
_cell.angle_beta   90.00
_cell.angle_gamma   90.00
#
_symmetry.space_group_name_H-M   'P 1'
#
loop_
_entity.id
_entity.type
_entity.pdbx_description
1 polymer ?
#
loop_
_entity_poly.entity_id
_entity_poly.type
_entity_poly.pdbx_seq_one_letter_code
_entity_poly.pdbx_strand_id
1 'polypeptide(L)'
;MKRKPFLMVSSICLIVAAAILASVAGLRQDGTWEQPSSQSTDITSTERDPEGTLSLRIASLPQPADIDAGDASAAESAYRQIADVYDLVQTYELTLTPEQESAISQVIAAYYPAEEIAGMKSLPAGGGVLQSGSYALHSDLSLQELDLTIPAGAEVTIELNGYTLTGTGEGSVITVESGGTLTVQDSSFYPSFRTGTITGGTGSEPREESTGSAWTQFTVGGGIYVLGTLHMSGGTILDCTANAGGGVYIYAGSFVMTGGAIENCRASGTMNVYGGGVQISGGGSFRMDGGSIVNCSVSHASEPDVLSFGGGGVSAYQGTFAMNGGLISGCSSDFNGGGIYVSDQTVAVTLSGGIIENCRAAVNGGGIYLLNSSRVTMTGGTIRGCQATGGGAVCVQGALGKLDLQGGTLVGSGNAADADPVYDAEDGGAIYVVGGTLQMSGGSIRNFTVSNNGGGIYLGLNGTLIITGGQVSRCTALNNGGGIYTNGTQASVAGCTISACEAGVNGGGVYVLNGTFLLGKDGVIEKCQAKGTTLHFQETSEMTLWDGGGGIFVVPDAVLRLEGGKITACAAEAFGGGVFCYGTFSFTSGEISQCSALGGGGVLIAGESTFTMSGGSIVGCCATSGNGGGINCSDGTMEIEGTPVITGNTKITEEGTQSNNLYLPIGHYITLTGSLREGAAIGVATIPFEGGTLQISVKERRSSYYADAAQFFTADADSLTVKADSKDQCLKLAYAAE
;
A
#
# COMPACT_ATOMS: atom_id res chain seq x y z
N MET A 1 -32.97 -11.01 -33.33
CA MET A 1 -31.59 -11.40 -33.04
C MET A 1 -31.45 -11.50 -31.55
N LYS A 2 -31.33 -12.69 -31.01
CA LYS A 2 -31.31 -12.98 -29.59
C LYS A 2 -29.88 -12.76 -29.07
N ARG A 3 -29.65 -11.83 -28.16
CA ARG A 3 -28.42 -11.76 -27.36
C ARG A 3 -28.58 -12.71 -26.16
N LYS A 4 -27.69 -13.67 -26.06
CA LYS A 4 -27.55 -14.56 -24.90
C LYS A 4 -26.88 -13.79 -23.74
N PRO A 5 -27.23 -14.03 -22.48
CA PRO A 5 -26.50 -13.52 -21.33
C PRO A 5 -25.30 -14.48 -21.08
N PHE A 6 -24.11 -13.98 -21.42
CA PHE A 6 -22.85 -14.68 -21.11
C PHE A 6 -22.00 -13.67 -20.36
N LEU A 7 -21.88 -13.84 -19.03
CA LEU A 7 -20.82 -13.28 -18.18
C LEU A 7 -21.26 -13.26 -16.70
N MET A 8 -21.34 -14.41 -16.08
CA MET A 8 -21.49 -14.42 -14.60
C MET A 8 -20.87 -15.63 -13.88
N VAL A 9 -20.17 -16.52 -14.59
CA VAL A 9 -19.66 -17.76 -13.97
C VAL A 9 -18.15 -17.74 -13.70
N SER A 10 -17.39 -16.82 -14.31
CA SER A 10 -15.92 -16.85 -14.24
C SER A 10 -15.30 -16.25 -12.96
N SER A 11 -16.05 -15.48 -12.17
CA SER A 11 -15.49 -14.80 -10.98
C SER A 11 -15.59 -15.63 -9.70
N ILE A 12 -16.56 -16.51 -9.59
CA ILE A 12 -16.83 -17.27 -8.35
C ILE A 12 -15.77 -18.34 -8.07
N CYS A 13 -15.25 -18.99 -9.10
CA CYS A 13 -14.29 -20.09 -8.92
C CYS A 13 -12.83 -19.65 -8.70
N LEU A 14 -12.44 -18.46 -9.16
CA LEU A 14 -11.11 -17.90 -8.81
C LEU A 14 -11.03 -17.52 -7.32
N ILE A 15 -12.17 -17.16 -6.71
CA ILE A 15 -12.24 -16.76 -5.30
C ILE A 15 -12.14 -17.97 -4.37
N VAL A 16 -12.75 -19.09 -4.74
CA VAL A 16 -12.69 -20.34 -3.94
C VAL A 16 -11.28 -20.93 -3.96
N ALA A 17 -10.58 -20.90 -5.09
CA ALA A 17 -9.19 -21.36 -5.19
C ALA A 17 -8.21 -20.49 -4.34
N ALA A 18 -8.45 -19.17 -4.25
CA ALA A 18 -7.64 -18.28 -3.43
C ALA A 18 -7.87 -18.47 -1.92
N ALA A 19 -9.11 -18.72 -1.51
CA ALA A 19 -9.43 -18.98 -0.10
C ALA A 19 -8.84 -20.31 0.41
N ILE A 20 -8.73 -21.33 -0.46
CA ILE A 20 -8.12 -22.63 -0.13
C ILE A 20 -6.60 -22.51 -0.01
N LEU A 21 -5.95 -21.74 -0.88
CA LEU A 21 -4.50 -21.49 -0.79
C LEU A 21 -4.10 -20.71 0.48
N ALA A 22 -4.98 -19.88 1.00
CA ALA A 22 -4.72 -19.11 2.23
C ALA A 22 -4.84 -20.00 3.51
N SER A 23 -5.74 -20.99 3.52
CA SER A 23 -5.89 -21.86 4.69
C SER A 23 -4.80 -22.92 4.83
N VAL A 24 -4.11 -23.26 3.74
CA VAL A 24 -3.02 -24.27 3.71
C VAL A 24 -1.64 -23.66 4.02
N ALA A 25 -1.47 -22.37 3.90
CA ALA A 25 -0.21 -21.66 4.19
C ALA A 25 0.07 -21.45 5.70
N GLY A 26 -0.82 -21.87 6.58
CA GLY A 26 -0.77 -21.56 8.02
C GLY A 26 0.04 -22.51 8.91
N LEU A 27 0.73 -23.53 8.41
CA LEU A 27 1.47 -24.48 9.27
C LEU A 27 2.83 -24.86 8.69
N ARG A 28 3.85 -24.02 8.91
CA ARG A 28 5.23 -24.44 9.24
C ARG A 28 6.04 -23.29 9.78
N GLN A 29 6.54 -23.46 10.98
CA GLN A 29 7.53 -22.63 11.67
C GLN A 29 8.93 -23.04 11.19
N ASP A 30 9.41 -22.47 10.06
CA ASP A 30 10.84 -22.30 9.79
C ASP A 30 11.00 -21.52 8.46
N GLY A 31 11.41 -20.29 8.56
CA GLY A 31 11.53 -19.28 7.52
C GLY A 31 12.48 -19.57 6.34
N THR A 32 12.32 -20.67 5.61
CA THR A 32 13.07 -20.90 4.37
C THR A 32 12.14 -21.26 3.22
N TRP A 33 12.09 -20.38 2.20
CA TRP A 33 11.49 -20.65 0.91
C TRP A 33 12.48 -21.46 0.06
N GLU A 34 12.29 -22.77 -0.03
CA GLU A 34 12.81 -23.52 -1.18
C GLU A 34 11.75 -23.50 -2.29
N GLN A 35 12.14 -22.99 -3.45
CA GLN A 35 11.35 -23.20 -4.66
C GLN A 35 11.23 -24.71 -4.89
N PRO A 36 10.02 -25.25 -5.14
CA PRO A 36 9.89 -26.61 -5.62
C PRO A 36 10.64 -26.68 -6.96
N SER A 37 11.62 -27.56 -7.03
CA SER A 37 12.29 -27.91 -8.26
C SER A 37 11.25 -28.21 -9.33
N SER A 38 11.33 -27.52 -10.45
CA SER A 38 10.56 -27.79 -11.65
C SER A 38 10.74 -29.25 -12.07
N GLN A 39 9.87 -30.11 -11.61
CA GLN A 39 9.56 -31.31 -12.37
C GLN A 39 8.54 -30.88 -13.42
N SER A 40 9.00 -30.76 -14.64
CA SER A 40 8.18 -30.61 -15.83
C SER A 40 7.33 -31.87 -15.97
N THR A 41 6.15 -31.84 -15.41
CA THR A 41 5.12 -32.86 -15.74
C THR A 41 4.15 -32.20 -16.72
N ASP A 42 4.36 -32.53 -17.97
CA ASP A 42 3.42 -32.53 -19.10
C ASP A 42 2.27 -31.50 -19.12
N ILE A 43 2.58 -30.22 -19.12
CA ILE A 43 1.66 -29.17 -19.58
C ILE A 43 1.23 -29.41 -21.04
N THR A 44 2.05 -30.10 -21.82
CA THR A 44 1.82 -30.40 -23.24
C THR A 44 0.77 -31.48 -23.50
N SER A 45 0.41 -32.36 -22.54
CA SER A 45 -0.61 -33.35 -22.72
C SER A 45 -2.02 -32.82 -22.45
N THR A 46 -2.16 -31.95 -21.47
CA THR A 46 -3.44 -31.32 -21.07
C THR A 46 -3.96 -30.35 -22.14
N GLU A 47 -3.06 -29.60 -22.79
CA GLU A 47 -3.43 -28.69 -23.91
C GLU A 47 -3.85 -29.45 -25.17
N ARG A 48 -3.45 -30.73 -25.32
CA ARG A 48 -3.76 -31.55 -26.52
C ARG A 48 -5.05 -32.36 -26.41
N ASP A 49 -5.47 -32.74 -25.20
CA ASP A 49 -6.68 -33.52 -24.96
C ASP A 49 -7.26 -33.21 -23.57
N PRO A 50 -7.94 -32.10 -23.40
CA PRO A 50 -8.51 -31.73 -22.10
C PRO A 50 -9.67 -32.63 -21.69
N GLU A 51 -10.47 -33.18 -22.62
CA GLU A 51 -11.56 -34.11 -22.30
C GLU A 51 -11.02 -35.48 -21.81
N GLY A 52 -9.95 -35.98 -22.42
CA GLY A 52 -9.28 -37.22 -21.97
C GLY A 52 -8.63 -37.00 -20.60
N THR A 53 -8.04 -35.85 -20.36
CA THR A 53 -7.45 -35.48 -19.06
C THR A 53 -8.53 -35.37 -17.98
N LEU A 54 -9.68 -34.76 -18.29
CA LEU A 54 -10.84 -34.68 -17.39
C LEU A 54 -11.32 -36.09 -16.98
N SER A 55 -11.50 -36.96 -17.96
CA SER A 55 -11.94 -38.33 -17.72
C SER A 55 -10.96 -39.12 -16.84
N LEU A 56 -9.65 -38.95 -17.04
CA LEU A 56 -8.60 -39.55 -16.21
C LEU A 56 -8.61 -39.00 -14.77
N ARG A 57 -8.77 -37.71 -14.57
CA ARG A 57 -8.84 -37.13 -13.23
C ARG A 57 -10.06 -37.59 -12.47
N ILE A 58 -11.23 -37.66 -13.11
CA ILE A 58 -12.44 -38.17 -12.48
C ILE A 58 -12.29 -39.68 -12.14
N ALA A 59 -11.69 -40.45 -13.02
CA ALA A 59 -11.42 -41.87 -12.76
C ALA A 59 -10.39 -42.12 -11.63
N SER A 60 -9.57 -41.09 -11.30
CA SER A 60 -8.59 -41.16 -10.21
C SER A 60 -9.16 -40.75 -8.85
N LEU A 61 -10.41 -40.27 -8.79
CA LEU A 61 -11.06 -39.96 -7.53
C LEU A 61 -11.21 -41.23 -6.65
N PRO A 62 -11.12 -41.08 -5.31
CA PRO A 62 -11.32 -42.21 -4.40
C PRO A 62 -12.67 -42.89 -4.64
N GLN A 63 -12.72 -44.23 -4.54
CA GLN A 63 -14.01 -44.93 -4.62
C GLN A 63 -14.81 -44.69 -3.32
N PRO A 64 -16.11 -44.43 -3.39
CA PRO A 64 -16.96 -44.19 -2.22
C PRO A 64 -16.85 -45.26 -1.13
N ALA A 65 -16.61 -46.49 -1.53
CA ALA A 65 -16.45 -47.63 -0.60
C ALA A 65 -15.13 -47.65 0.19
N ASP A 66 -14.13 -46.87 -0.28
CA ASP A 66 -12.79 -46.84 0.33
C ASP A 66 -12.59 -45.58 1.21
N ILE A 67 -13.66 -44.79 1.40
CA ILE A 67 -13.62 -43.52 2.10
C ILE A 67 -13.94 -43.71 3.58
N ASP A 68 -12.99 -43.38 4.45
CA ASP A 68 -13.24 -43.24 5.90
C ASP A 68 -13.66 -41.81 6.20
N ALA A 69 -14.94 -41.59 6.50
CA ALA A 69 -15.50 -40.29 6.84
C ALA A 69 -14.86 -39.63 8.10
N GLY A 70 -14.13 -40.39 8.91
CA GLY A 70 -13.37 -39.92 10.06
C GLY A 70 -11.96 -39.43 9.73
N ASP A 71 -11.46 -39.68 8.52
CA ASP A 71 -10.12 -39.25 8.08
C ASP A 71 -10.15 -37.88 7.40
N ALA A 72 -9.94 -36.84 8.20
CA ALA A 72 -9.91 -35.46 7.72
C ALA A 72 -8.81 -35.19 6.65
N SER A 73 -7.70 -35.96 6.67
CA SER A 73 -6.61 -35.83 5.68
C SER A 73 -7.00 -36.42 4.33
N ALA A 74 -7.70 -37.56 4.34
CA ALA A 74 -8.23 -38.18 3.13
C ALA A 74 -9.36 -37.32 2.52
N ALA A 75 -10.22 -36.75 3.34
CA ALA A 75 -11.26 -35.80 2.92
C ALA A 75 -10.65 -34.59 2.22
N GLU A 76 -9.61 -33.97 2.81
CA GLU A 76 -8.90 -32.84 2.21
C GLU A 76 -8.21 -33.21 0.88
N SER A 77 -7.65 -34.43 0.79
CA SER A 77 -7.02 -34.89 -0.43
C SER A 77 -8.04 -35.10 -1.56
N ALA A 78 -9.17 -35.73 -1.26
CA ALA A 78 -10.26 -35.94 -2.23
C ALA A 78 -10.83 -34.57 -2.68
N TYR A 79 -10.99 -33.64 -1.77
CA TYR A 79 -11.40 -32.28 -2.05
C TYR A 79 -10.49 -31.60 -3.08
N ARG A 80 -9.17 -31.65 -2.88
CA ARG A 80 -8.19 -31.08 -3.82
C ARG A 80 -8.30 -31.70 -5.22
N GLN A 81 -8.47 -33.03 -5.29
CA GLN A 81 -8.63 -33.72 -6.56
C GLN A 81 -9.92 -33.30 -7.29
N ILE A 82 -10.99 -33.06 -6.56
CA ILE A 82 -12.25 -32.57 -7.11
C ILE A 82 -12.10 -31.12 -7.58
N ALA A 83 -11.44 -30.26 -6.81
CA ALA A 83 -11.14 -28.90 -7.19
C ALA A 83 -10.31 -28.84 -8.50
N ASP A 84 -9.31 -29.71 -8.64
CA ASP A 84 -8.52 -29.85 -9.87
C ASP A 84 -9.36 -30.27 -11.09
N VAL A 85 -10.39 -31.11 -10.90
CA VAL A 85 -11.35 -31.47 -11.96
C VAL A 85 -12.13 -30.28 -12.45
N TYR A 86 -12.59 -29.44 -11.53
CA TYR A 86 -13.37 -28.24 -11.87
C TYR A 86 -12.54 -27.12 -12.48
N ASP A 87 -11.32 -26.93 -12.01
CA ASP A 87 -10.37 -26.00 -12.62
C ASP A 87 -10.13 -26.36 -14.09
N LEU A 88 -10.01 -27.65 -14.39
CA LEU A 88 -9.90 -28.14 -15.76
C LEU A 88 -11.17 -27.87 -16.58
N VAL A 89 -12.36 -28.14 -16.01
CA VAL A 89 -13.66 -27.89 -16.65
C VAL A 89 -13.81 -26.40 -17.02
N GLN A 90 -13.43 -25.52 -16.14
CA GLN A 90 -13.49 -24.07 -16.37
C GLN A 90 -12.43 -23.57 -17.36
N THR A 91 -11.18 -24.00 -17.17
CA THR A 91 -10.06 -23.55 -18.01
C THR A 91 -10.30 -23.87 -19.48
N TYR A 92 -10.92 -25.00 -19.77
CA TYR A 92 -11.16 -25.48 -21.14
C TYR A 92 -12.64 -25.44 -21.57
N GLU A 93 -13.52 -24.80 -20.80
CA GLU A 93 -14.97 -24.70 -21.06
C GLU A 93 -15.65 -26.08 -21.32
N LEU A 94 -15.22 -27.12 -20.61
CA LEU A 94 -15.74 -28.48 -20.78
C LEU A 94 -17.09 -28.62 -20.09
N THR A 95 -17.85 -29.65 -20.51
CA THR A 95 -19.12 -30.00 -19.87
C THR A 95 -19.01 -31.42 -19.27
N LEU A 96 -19.34 -31.58 -17.97
CA LEU A 96 -19.39 -32.84 -17.31
C LEU A 96 -20.59 -33.68 -17.87
N THR A 97 -20.40 -34.97 -18.07
CA THR A 97 -21.51 -35.84 -18.36
C THR A 97 -22.29 -36.20 -17.07
N PRO A 98 -23.56 -36.57 -17.14
CA PRO A 98 -24.32 -37.02 -15.96
C PRO A 98 -23.64 -38.13 -15.14
N GLU A 99 -22.91 -39.04 -15.81
CA GLU A 99 -22.15 -40.11 -15.16
C GLU A 99 -20.95 -39.55 -14.41
N GLN A 100 -20.24 -38.56 -14.97
CA GLN A 100 -19.11 -37.87 -14.34
C GLN A 100 -19.56 -37.07 -13.13
N GLU A 101 -20.67 -36.33 -13.27
CA GLU A 101 -21.31 -35.60 -12.15
C GLU A 101 -21.72 -36.54 -11.04
N SER A 102 -22.32 -37.71 -11.39
CA SER A 102 -22.71 -38.75 -10.41
C SER A 102 -21.52 -39.34 -9.68
N ALA A 103 -20.40 -39.58 -10.38
CA ALA A 103 -19.19 -40.14 -9.76
C ALA A 103 -18.59 -39.17 -8.74
N ILE A 104 -18.48 -37.87 -9.09
CA ILE A 104 -18.01 -36.84 -8.18
C ILE A 104 -18.96 -36.73 -6.98
N SER A 105 -20.27 -36.71 -7.21
CA SER A 105 -21.29 -36.61 -6.16
C SER A 105 -21.22 -37.74 -5.15
N GLN A 106 -20.94 -38.96 -5.60
CA GLN A 106 -20.82 -40.13 -4.72
C GLN A 106 -19.57 -40.04 -3.81
N VAL A 107 -18.46 -39.53 -4.32
CA VAL A 107 -17.24 -39.31 -3.52
C VAL A 107 -17.53 -38.30 -2.41
N ILE A 108 -18.21 -37.24 -2.75
CA ILE A 108 -18.52 -36.18 -1.78
C ILE A 108 -19.50 -36.62 -0.72
N ALA A 109 -20.57 -37.34 -1.12
CA ALA A 109 -21.55 -37.90 -0.20
C ALA A 109 -20.95 -38.88 0.81
N ALA A 110 -19.85 -39.55 0.44
CA ALA A 110 -19.15 -40.46 1.34
C ALA A 110 -18.33 -39.78 2.43
N TYR A 111 -17.83 -38.57 2.16
CA TYR A 111 -17.09 -37.74 3.17
C TYR A 111 -18.02 -36.88 4.03
N TYR A 112 -19.22 -36.53 3.53
CA TYR A 112 -20.17 -35.64 4.23
C TYR A 112 -21.53 -36.31 4.33
N PRO A 113 -21.75 -37.16 5.36
CA PRO A 113 -23.01 -37.86 5.50
C PRO A 113 -24.18 -36.88 5.74
N ALA A 114 -25.19 -36.95 4.91
CA ALA A 114 -26.40 -36.12 4.96
C ALA A 114 -27.24 -36.33 6.25
N GLU A 115 -26.83 -37.22 7.16
CA GLU A 115 -27.58 -37.57 8.38
C GLU A 115 -27.65 -36.40 9.40
N GLU A 116 -26.64 -35.52 9.44
CA GLU A 116 -26.63 -34.39 10.38
C GLU A 116 -27.69 -33.32 10.03
N ILE A 117 -27.88 -33.06 8.73
CA ILE A 117 -28.86 -32.10 8.22
C ILE A 117 -30.30 -32.62 8.34
N ALA A 118 -30.50 -33.91 8.17
CA ALA A 118 -31.83 -34.51 8.26
C ALA A 118 -32.50 -34.42 9.64
N GLY A 119 -31.70 -34.19 10.70
CA GLY A 119 -32.16 -33.94 12.06
C GLY A 119 -32.47 -32.50 12.41
N MET A 120 -32.13 -31.53 11.54
CA MET A 120 -32.35 -30.10 11.76
C MET A 120 -33.80 -29.72 11.48
N LYS A 121 -34.31 -28.69 12.18
CA LYS A 121 -35.64 -28.16 11.95
C LYS A 121 -35.68 -27.36 10.63
N SER A 122 -36.81 -27.39 9.93
CA SER A 122 -37.06 -26.50 8.81
C SER A 122 -37.28 -25.08 9.29
N LEU A 123 -36.81 -24.08 8.56
CA LEU A 123 -37.13 -22.68 8.80
C LEU A 123 -38.64 -22.42 8.53
N PRO A 124 -39.31 -21.58 9.32
CA PRO A 124 -40.71 -21.26 9.10
C PRO A 124 -40.89 -20.37 7.87
N ALA A 125 -41.74 -20.77 6.94
CA ALA A 125 -42.00 -19.99 5.72
C ALA A 125 -42.67 -18.63 6.00
N GLY A 126 -43.43 -18.49 7.10
CA GLY A 126 -43.95 -17.19 7.56
C GLY A 126 -42.93 -16.29 8.23
N GLY A 127 -41.72 -16.77 8.45
CA GLY A 127 -40.68 -16.02 9.19
C GLY A 127 -40.95 -15.94 10.70
N GLY A 128 -40.49 -14.88 11.34
CA GLY A 128 -40.71 -14.55 12.75
C GLY A 128 -39.61 -14.99 13.70
N VAL A 129 -39.93 -15.12 14.99
CA VAL A 129 -38.98 -15.34 16.08
C VAL A 129 -38.55 -16.83 16.14
N LEU A 130 -37.25 -17.09 16.01
CA LEU A 130 -36.67 -18.42 16.10
C LEU A 130 -36.35 -18.80 17.56
N GLN A 131 -36.66 -20.04 17.94
CA GLN A 131 -36.21 -20.62 19.21
C GLN A 131 -34.84 -21.26 19.05
N SER A 132 -34.08 -21.40 20.15
CA SER A 132 -32.79 -22.06 20.15
C SER A 132 -32.85 -23.42 19.45
N GLY A 133 -31.82 -23.69 18.64
CA GLY A 133 -31.63 -24.94 17.90
C GLY A 133 -31.07 -24.75 16.52
N SER A 134 -30.91 -25.87 15.83
CA SER A 134 -30.38 -25.93 14.47
C SER A 134 -31.53 -26.06 13.46
N TYR A 135 -31.45 -25.22 12.44
CA TYR A 135 -32.40 -25.15 11.33
C TYR A 135 -31.66 -25.34 10.01
N ALA A 136 -32.28 -26.01 9.06
CA ALA A 136 -31.72 -26.18 7.73
C ALA A 136 -32.71 -25.82 6.63
N LEU A 137 -32.18 -25.32 5.53
CA LEU A 137 -32.93 -25.23 4.28
C LEU A 137 -32.90 -26.58 3.58
N HIS A 138 -34.06 -27.02 3.11
CA HIS A 138 -34.24 -28.25 2.31
C HIS A 138 -34.70 -27.92 0.89
N SER A 139 -34.96 -26.67 0.60
CA SER A 139 -35.26 -26.04 -0.70
C SER A 139 -35.11 -24.54 -0.57
N ASP A 140 -35.10 -23.84 -1.70
CA ASP A 140 -35.16 -22.37 -1.69
C ASP A 140 -36.41 -21.90 -0.90
N LEU A 141 -36.22 -20.94 0.00
CA LEU A 141 -37.25 -20.42 0.87
C LEU A 141 -37.38 -18.91 0.73
N SER A 142 -38.56 -18.43 0.34
CA SER A 142 -38.91 -17.01 0.40
C SER A 142 -39.82 -16.76 1.59
N LEU A 143 -39.43 -15.88 2.49
CA LEU A 143 -40.22 -15.48 3.63
C LEU A 143 -41.46 -14.71 3.15
N GLN A 144 -42.65 -14.99 3.77
CA GLN A 144 -43.90 -14.50 3.25
C GLN A 144 -44.51 -13.34 4.07
N GLU A 145 -44.28 -13.34 5.38
CA GLU A 145 -44.97 -12.40 6.28
C GLU A 145 -44.02 -11.58 7.12
N LEU A 146 -42.97 -12.22 7.68
CA LEU A 146 -42.00 -11.61 8.57
C LEU A 146 -40.58 -12.08 8.23
N ASP A 147 -39.61 -11.22 8.43
CA ASP A 147 -38.21 -11.63 8.44
C ASP A 147 -37.83 -12.37 9.73
N LEU A 148 -36.66 -13.01 9.79
CA LEU A 148 -36.27 -13.83 10.92
C LEU A 148 -35.73 -13.00 12.09
N THR A 149 -36.08 -13.36 13.31
CA THR A 149 -35.55 -12.71 14.52
C THR A 149 -34.93 -13.75 15.46
N ILE A 150 -33.70 -13.54 15.87
CA ILE A 150 -33.01 -14.32 16.89
C ILE A 150 -33.10 -13.57 18.21
N PRO A 151 -33.94 -13.98 19.16
CA PRO A 151 -34.21 -13.23 20.37
C PRO A 151 -33.08 -13.34 21.39
N ALA A 152 -33.08 -12.48 22.39
CA ALA A 152 -32.16 -12.53 23.51
C ALA A 152 -32.14 -13.91 24.19
N GLY A 153 -30.93 -14.43 24.44
CA GLY A 153 -30.69 -15.75 25.03
C GLY A 153 -30.91 -16.94 24.12
N ALA A 154 -31.32 -16.73 22.86
CA ALA A 154 -31.41 -17.82 21.90
C ALA A 154 -30.06 -18.08 21.21
N GLU A 155 -29.71 -19.34 21.03
CA GLU A 155 -28.59 -19.81 20.23
C GLU A 155 -29.16 -20.56 19.02
N VAL A 156 -29.01 -19.97 17.83
CA VAL A 156 -29.60 -20.47 16.58
C VAL A 156 -28.50 -20.74 15.58
N THR A 157 -28.54 -21.93 14.98
CA THR A 157 -27.72 -22.27 13.81
C THR A 157 -28.62 -22.35 12.59
N ILE A 158 -28.25 -21.70 11.50
CA ILE A 158 -28.90 -21.81 10.20
C ILE A 158 -27.89 -22.44 9.22
N GLU A 159 -28.24 -23.64 8.77
CA GLU A 159 -27.56 -24.37 7.71
C GLU A 159 -28.25 -24.06 6.38
N LEU A 160 -27.58 -23.40 5.48
CA LEU A 160 -28.14 -23.00 4.17
C LEU A 160 -28.23 -24.17 3.20
N ASN A 161 -27.34 -25.16 3.32
CA ASN A 161 -27.38 -26.41 2.54
C ASN A 161 -27.53 -26.17 1.01
N GLY A 162 -26.86 -25.15 0.47
CA GLY A 162 -26.89 -24.77 -0.94
C GLY A 162 -28.18 -24.10 -1.43
N TYR A 163 -29.11 -23.81 -0.54
CA TYR A 163 -30.38 -23.17 -0.88
C TYR A 163 -30.39 -21.69 -0.54
N THR A 164 -31.36 -20.99 -1.16
CA THR A 164 -31.53 -19.57 -0.99
C THR A 164 -32.60 -19.26 0.06
N LEU A 165 -32.25 -18.43 1.04
CA LEU A 165 -33.17 -17.76 1.93
C LEU A 165 -33.39 -16.32 1.42
N THR A 166 -34.61 -16.04 0.98
CA THR A 166 -35.00 -14.71 0.49
C THR A 166 -35.86 -14.01 1.53
N GLY A 167 -35.48 -12.81 1.92
CA GLY A 167 -36.27 -11.95 2.83
C GLY A 167 -37.57 -11.44 2.20
N THR A 168 -38.40 -10.81 3.01
CA THR A 168 -39.68 -10.18 2.56
C THR A 168 -39.45 -8.99 1.62
N GLY A 169 -38.27 -8.36 1.67
CA GLY A 169 -37.94 -7.13 0.94
C GLY A 169 -38.31 -5.84 1.70
N GLU A 170 -38.81 -5.94 2.95
CA GLU A 170 -39.21 -4.80 3.78
C GLU A 170 -38.39 -4.68 5.08
N GLY A 171 -37.16 -5.24 5.13
CA GLY A 171 -36.33 -5.20 6.33
C GLY A 171 -35.02 -5.91 6.16
N SER A 172 -34.34 -6.17 7.27
CA SER A 172 -33.20 -7.09 7.32
C SER A 172 -33.73 -8.53 7.25
N VAL A 173 -33.12 -9.38 6.40
CA VAL A 173 -33.59 -10.78 6.31
C VAL A 173 -33.52 -11.49 7.68
N ILE A 174 -32.47 -11.15 8.46
CA ILE A 174 -32.31 -11.68 9.82
C ILE A 174 -31.91 -10.55 10.76
N THR A 175 -32.60 -10.46 11.91
CA THR A 175 -32.21 -9.59 13.03
C THR A 175 -31.73 -10.44 14.21
N VAL A 176 -30.50 -10.17 14.71
CA VAL A 176 -29.96 -10.81 15.90
C VAL A 176 -30.04 -9.84 17.06
N GLU A 177 -31.00 -10.06 17.99
CA GLU A 177 -31.21 -9.22 19.15
C GLU A 177 -30.04 -9.25 20.13
N SER A 178 -29.95 -8.21 20.96
CA SER A 178 -28.92 -8.15 22.02
C SER A 178 -28.99 -9.39 22.92
N GLY A 179 -27.86 -10.10 23.07
CA GLY A 179 -27.79 -11.37 23.81
C GLY A 179 -28.24 -12.61 23.02
N GLY A 180 -28.72 -12.47 21.79
CA GLY A 180 -28.93 -13.59 20.87
C GLY A 180 -27.66 -13.99 20.14
N THR A 181 -27.54 -15.23 19.72
CA THR A 181 -26.43 -15.77 18.94
C THR A 181 -26.94 -16.46 17.69
N LEU A 182 -26.45 -16.03 16.55
CA LEU A 182 -26.71 -16.66 15.24
C LEU A 182 -25.40 -17.24 14.68
N THR A 183 -25.46 -18.50 14.27
CA THR A 183 -24.44 -19.12 13.43
C THR A 183 -25.01 -19.36 12.04
N VAL A 184 -24.38 -18.83 11.01
CA VAL A 184 -24.69 -19.12 9.60
C VAL A 184 -23.59 -20.00 9.06
N GLN A 185 -24.00 -21.13 8.51
CA GLN A 185 -23.11 -22.08 7.87
C GLN A 185 -23.73 -22.64 6.60
N ASP A 186 -22.90 -23.17 5.73
CA ASP A 186 -23.30 -23.84 4.50
C ASP A 186 -22.36 -25.01 4.29
N SER A 187 -22.81 -26.17 4.67
CA SER A 187 -22.07 -27.43 4.52
C SER A 187 -22.28 -28.06 3.14
N SER A 188 -23.15 -27.46 2.31
CA SER A 188 -23.39 -27.93 0.96
C SER A 188 -22.30 -27.46 0.02
N PHE A 189 -21.25 -28.20 -0.03
CA PHE A 189 -20.34 -28.04 -1.18
C PHE A 189 -20.85 -28.81 -2.42
N TYR A 190 -21.88 -29.69 -2.27
CA TYR A 190 -22.35 -30.55 -3.36
C TYR A 190 -23.74 -31.16 -3.08
N PRO A 191 -24.63 -31.38 -4.04
CA PRO A 191 -24.41 -31.80 -5.43
C PRO A 191 -24.76 -30.73 -6.51
N SER A 192 -25.05 -29.50 -6.15
CA SER A 192 -25.62 -28.53 -7.09
C SER A 192 -24.71 -27.37 -7.49
N PHE A 193 -23.44 -27.27 -7.01
CA PHE A 193 -22.60 -26.08 -7.16
C PHE A 193 -23.28 -24.77 -6.71
N ARG A 194 -24.27 -24.86 -5.84
CA ARG A 194 -24.95 -23.72 -5.26
C ARG A 194 -24.35 -23.45 -3.90
N THR A 195 -23.81 -22.29 -3.73
CA THR A 195 -23.54 -21.74 -2.40
C THR A 195 -24.89 -21.33 -1.79
N GLY A 196 -25.13 -21.75 -0.57
CA GLY A 196 -26.31 -21.31 0.18
C GLY A 196 -26.32 -19.79 0.31
N THR A 197 -27.45 -19.16 0.10
CA THR A 197 -27.52 -17.70 -0.06
C THR A 197 -28.57 -17.07 0.84
N ILE A 198 -28.26 -15.90 1.40
CA ILE A 198 -29.20 -15.00 2.08
C ILE A 198 -29.34 -13.76 1.23
N THR A 199 -30.54 -13.40 0.76
CA THR A 199 -30.77 -12.30 -0.16
C THR A 199 -32.11 -11.60 0.05
N GLY A 200 -32.36 -10.49 -0.67
CA GLY A 200 -33.64 -9.81 -0.70
C GLY A 200 -33.89 -8.83 0.47
N GLY A 201 -32.89 -8.57 1.30
CA GLY A 201 -33.03 -7.61 2.38
C GLY A 201 -32.78 -6.18 1.93
N THR A 202 -33.57 -5.24 2.46
CA THR A 202 -33.49 -3.80 2.18
C THR A 202 -33.14 -2.96 3.38
N GLY A 203 -32.89 -3.59 4.53
CA GLY A 203 -32.52 -3.01 5.81
C GLY A 203 -33.66 -2.58 6.66
N SER A 204 -33.51 -2.74 7.97
CA SER A 204 -34.49 -2.37 9.00
C SER A 204 -34.28 -0.93 9.49
N GLU A 205 -35.32 -0.33 10.11
CA GLU A 205 -35.13 0.91 10.86
C GLU A 205 -34.15 0.67 12.03
N PRO A 206 -33.21 1.60 12.31
CA PRO A 206 -32.27 1.45 13.42
C PRO A 206 -33.01 1.51 14.74
N ARG A 207 -32.73 0.59 15.66
CA ARG A 207 -33.31 0.51 17.01
C ARG A 207 -32.57 1.36 18.04
N GLU A 208 -31.74 2.28 17.58
CA GLU A 208 -30.99 3.19 18.41
C GLU A 208 -31.93 4.28 18.95
N GLU A 209 -31.81 4.66 20.21
CA GLU A 209 -32.46 5.85 20.74
C GLU A 209 -31.88 7.10 20.06
N SER A 210 -32.38 7.44 18.88
CA SER A 210 -31.97 8.64 18.16
C SER A 210 -32.52 9.88 18.83
N THR A 211 -31.68 10.68 19.41
CA THR A 211 -31.96 12.02 19.85
C THR A 211 -32.20 12.95 18.67
N GLY A 212 -33.38 12.89 18.02
CA GLY A 212 -33.75 13.92 17.06
C GLY A 212 -34.41 13.44 15.77
N SER A 213 -35.42 14.10 15.38
CA SER A 213 -36.43 13.85 14.35
C SER A 213 -35.96 13.87 12.87
N ALA A 214 -34.73 13.58 12.55
CA ALA A 214 -34.20 13.61 11.15
C ALA A 214 -33.97 12.23 10.52
N TRP A 215 -34.28 11.13 11.20
CA TRP A 215 -33.92 9.77 10.78
C TRP A 215 -35.08 8.94 10.18
N THR A 216 -36.16 9.56 9.86
CA THR A 216 -37.27 8.89 9.16
C THR A 216 -36.87 8.59 7.73
N GLN A 217 -36.51 7.36 7.44
CA GLN A 217 -36.09 6.73 6.17
C GLN A 217 -34.66 6.21 6.13
N PHE A 218 -33.98 6.11 7.27
CA PHE A 218 -32.65 5.51 7.33
C PHE A 218 -32.77 4.01 7.62
N THR A 219 -32.14 3.14 6.82
CA THR A 219 -32.20 1.69 7.00
C THR A 219 -30.81 1.10 7.23
N VAL A 220 -30.73 0.01 8.00
CA VAL A 220 -29.50 -0.65 8.39
C VAL A 220 -29.57 -2.16 8.20
N GLY A 221 -28.43 -2.78 7.85
CA GLY A 221 -28.28 -4.23 7.80
C GLY A 221 -29.18 -4.92 6.80
N GLY A 222 -28.97 -4.70 5.51
CA GLY A 222 -29.81 -5.32 4.47
C GLY A 222 -29.96 -6.82 4.65
N GLY A 223 -28.86 -7.56 4.69
CA GLY A 223 -28.88 -9.00 4.93
C GLY A 223 -29.12 -9.33 6.41
N ILE A 224 -28.24 -8.85 7.31
CA ILE A 224 -28.30 -9.16 8.74
C ILE A 224 -28.07 -7.91 9.59
N TYR A 225 -28.97 -7.65 10.53
CA TYR A 225 -28.84 -6.64 11.57
C TYR A 225 -28.38 -7.29 12.88
N VAL A 226 -27.22 -6.91 13.41
CA VAL A 226 -26.55 -7.59 14.53
C VAL A 226 -26.46 -6.68 15.74
N LEU A 227 -27.30 -6.92 16.74
CA LEU A 227 -27.25 -6.35 18.09
C LEU A 227 -26.63 -7.34 19.08
N GLY A 228 -26.61 -8.63 18.74
CA GLY A 228 -26.07 -9.75 19.50
C GLY A 228 -24.76 -10.27 18.91
N THR A 229 -24.67 -11.57 18.72
CA THR A 229 -23.49 -12.25 18.16
C THR A 229 -23.83 -12.97 16.86
N LEU A 230 -23.02 -12.69 15.82
CA LEU A 230 -23.07 -13.39 14.55
C LEU A 230 -21.77 -14.17 14.33
N HIS A 231 -21.87 -15.45 14.02
CA HIS A 231 -20.81 -16.29 13.49
C HIS A 231 -21.16 -16.69 12.06
N MET A 232 -20.24 -16.52 11.12
CA MET A 232 -20.41 -16.94 9.74
C MET A 232 -19.21 -17.80 9.32
N SER A 233 -19.49 -19.06 9.02
CA SER A 233 -18.47 -20.02 8.56
C SER A 233 -18.69 -20.48 7.14
N GLY A 234 -19.85 -20.19 6.53
CA GLY A 234 -20.21 -20.56 5.16
C GLY A 234 -21.40 -19.75 4.65
N GLY A 235 -21.79 -20.01 3.41
CA GLY A 235 -22.87 -19.32 2.72
C GLY A 235 -22.52 -17.93 2.21
N THR A 236 -23.46 -17.30 1.50
CA THR A 236 -23.28 -15.98 0.90
C THR A 236 -24.41 -15.04 1.27
N ILE A 237 -24.10 -13.85 1.78
CA ILE A 237 -25.03 -12.73 1.87
C ILE A 237 -24.91 -11.96 0.55
N LEU A 238 -25.97 -11.99 -0.27
CA LEU A 238 -25.92 -11.59 -1.67
C LEU A 238 -26.95 -10.51 -2.00
N ASP A 239 -26.55 -9.50 -2.77
CA ASP A 239 -27.42 -8.47 -3.38
C ASP A 239 -28.35 -7.75 -2.36
N CYS A 240 -27.94 -7.65 -1.10
CA CYS A 240 -28.68 -6.95 -0.06
C CYS A 240 -28.36 -5.45 -0.07
N THR A 241 -29.33 -4.63 0.34
CA THR A 241 -29.21 -3.17 0.29
C THR A 241 -29.66 -2.53 1.60
N ALA A 242 -29.06 -1.38 1.96
CA ALA A 242 -29.47 -0.52 3.08
C ALA A 242 -28.86 0.88 2.91
N ASN A 243 -29.12 1.81 3.84
CA ASN A 243 -28.31 3.03 3.90
C ASN A 243 -26.95 2.78 4.57
N ALA A 244 -26.92 1.84 5.56
CA ALA A 244 -25.67 1.43 6.19
C ALA A 244 -25.62 -0.09 6.39
N GLY A 245 -24.48 -0.71 6.07
CA GLY A 245 -24.32 -2.14 6.13
C GLY A 245 -25.25 -2.85 5.15
N GLY A 246 -25.03 -2.66 3.85
CA GLY A 246 -25.87 -3.32 2.83
C GLY A 246 -25.97 -4.83 3.05
N GLY A 247 -24.83 -5.50 3.36
CA GLY A 247 -24.82 -6.90 3.79
C GLY A 247 -25.12 -7.06 5.27
N VAL A 248 -24.29 -6.48 6.15
CA VAL A 248 -24.35 -6.63 7.61
C VAL A 248 -24.18 -5.28 8.31
N TYR A 249 -25.05 -4.99 9.27
CA TYR A 249 -24.89 -3.87 10.18
C TYR A 249 -24.71 -4.37 11.61
N ILE A 250 -23.63 -3.93 12.27
CA ILE A 250 -23.30 -4.33 13.63
C ILE A 250 -23.43 -3.10 14.53
N TYR A 251 -24.36 -3.15 15.49
CA TYR A 251 -24.51 -2.10 16.51
C TYR A 251 -24.34 -2.69 17.90
N ALA A 252 -23.28 -2.30 18.58
CA ALA A 252 -22.89 -2.83 19.89
C ALA A 252 -22.73 -4.36 19.96
N GLY A 253 -22.95 -5.07 18.85
CA GLY A 253 -22.86 -6.52 18.73
C GLY A 253 -21.48 -7.00 18.30
N SER A 254 -21.37 -8.30 18.02
CA SER A 254 -20.14 -8.95 17.57
C SER A 254 -20.39 -9.78 16.32
N PHE A 255 -19.49 -9.67 15.34
CA PHE A 255 -19.47 -10.52 14.16
C PHE A 255 -18.09 -11.20 14.02
N VAL A 256 -18.10 -12.52 13.86
CA VAL A 256 -16.92 -13.33 13.56
C VAL A 256 -17.14 -14.05 12.25
N MET A 257 -16.29 -13.77 11.27
CA MET A 257 -16.34 -14.41 9.96
C MET A 257 -15.10 -15.29 9.79
N THR A 258 -15.32 -16.59 9.70
CA THR A 258 -14.27 -17.58 9.45
C THR A 258 -14.34 -18.18 8.05
N GLY A 259 -15.47 -17.98 7.35
CA GLY A 259 -15.73 -18.43 5.98
C GLY A 259 -16.96 -17.75 5.42
N GLY A 260 -17.41 -18.18 4.25
CA GLY A 260 -18.52 -17.61 3.52
C GLY A 260 -18.18 -16.31 2.80
N ALA A 261 -19.20 -15.65 2.23
CA ALA A 261 -19.04 -14.42 1.46
C ALA A 261 -20.12 -13.38 1.77
N ILE A 262 -19.74 -12.09 1.62
CA ILE A 262 -20.68 -10.96 1.53
C ILE A 262 -20.44 -10.36 0.15
N GLU A 263 -21.43 -10.45 -0.74
CA GLU A 263 -21.19 -10.20 -2.15
C GLU A 263 -22.24 -9.27 -2.76
N ASN A 264 -21.80 -8.33 -3.61
CA ASN A 264 -22.63 -7.37 -4.34
C ASN A 264 -23.58 -6.54 -3.43
N CYS A 265 -23.32 -6.50 -2.13
CA CYS A 265 -24.15 -5.75 -1.20
C CYS A 265 -23.88 -4.26 -1.34
N ARG A 266 -24.93 -3.45 -1.16
CA ARG A 266 -24.85 -2.03 -1.44
C ARG A 266 -25.41 -1.18 -0.30
N ALA A 267 -24.62 -0.18 0.11
CA ALA A 267 -25.16 0.91 0.89
C ALA A 267 -25.45 2.10 -0.05
N SER A 268 -26.68 2.63 0.01
CA SER A 268 -27.10 3.74 -0.86
C SER A 268 -28.14 4.64 -0.21
N GLY A 269 -28.09 5.94 -0.52
CA GLY A 269 -29.02 6.92 0.05
C GLY A 269 -28.58 8.34 -0.22
N THR A 270 -29.32 9.29 0.39
CA THR A 270 -29.04 10.73 0.26
C THR A 270 -28.24 11.29 1.42
N MET A 271 -28.11 10.57 2.54
CA MET A 271 -27.34 10.96 3.74
C MET A 271 -26.85 9.72 4.48
N ASN A 272 -25.69 9.83 5.14
CA ASN A 272 -25.14 8.81 6.06
C ASN A 272 -25.00 7.40 5.47
N VAL A 273 -24.37 7.30 4.30
CA VAL A 273 -24.22 6.03 3.59
C VAL A 273 -22.86 5.41 3.91
N TYR A 274 -22.85 4.23 4.55
CA TYR A 274 -21.62 3.59 5.02
C TYR A 274 -21.67 2.06 4.89
N GLY A 275 -20.50 1.44 4.59
CA GLY A 275 -20.36 0.00 4.65
C GLY A 275 -21.25 -0.75 3.66
N GLY A 276 -20.86 -0.81 2.39
CA GLY A 276 -21.60 -1.60 1.40
C GLY A 276 -21.73 -3.05 1.81
N GLY A 277 -20.63 -3.69 2.22
CA GLY A 277 -20.65 -5.03 2.80
C GLY A 277 -20.99 -5.01 4.27
N VAL A 278 -20.17 -4.36 5.12
CA VAL A 278 -20.29 -4.37 6.58
C VAL A 278 -20.16 -2.97 7.16
N GLN A 279 -21.08 -2.59 8.04
CA GLN A 279 -20.98 -1.39 8.88
C GLN A 279 -20.84 -1.77 10.34
N ILE A 280 -19.90 -1.15 11.05
CA ILE A 280 -19.66 -1.32 12.49
C ILE A 280 -19.96 0.01 13.20
N SER A 281 -20.81 -0.03 14.21
CA SER A 281 -21.27 1.13 14.99
C SER A 281 -21.50 0.80 16.46
N GLY A 282 -21.69 1.83 17.28
CA GLY A 282 -22.13 1.71 18.67
C GLY A 282 -21.21 0.88 19.58
N GLY A 283 -19.93 0.80 19.29
CA GLY A 283 -18.98 -0.06 20.03
C GLY A 283 -18.96 -1.52 19.57
N GLY A 284 -19.57 -1.82 18.43
CA GLY A 284 -19.57 -3.18 17.86
C GLY A 284 -18.17 -3.68 17.46
N SER A 285 -18.08 -4.97 17.21
CA SER A 285 -16.81 -5.61 16.79
C SER A 285 -17.01 -6.52 15.60
N PHE A 286 -16.08 -6.43 14.64
CA PHE A 286 -15.96 -7.36 13.53
C PHE A 286 -14.57 -8.00 13.52
N ARG A 287 -14.52 -9.33 13.49
CA ARG A 287 -13.30 -10.12 13.29
C ARG A 287 -13.43 -10.99 12.06
N MET A 288 -12.53 -10.79 11.12
CA MET A 288 -12.44 -11.56 9.88
C MET A 288 -11.19 -12.45 9.92
N ASP A 289 -11.40 -13.71 10.19
CA ASP A 289 -10.35 -14.73 10.20
C ASP A 289 -10.26 -15.46 8.85
N GLY A 290 -11.32 -15.39 8.03
CA GLY A 290 -11.45 -15.98 6.70
C GLY A 290 -12.67 -15.44 5.98
N GLY A 291 -13.06 -16.09 4.87
CA GLY A 291 -14.18 -15.65 4.03
C GLY A 291 -13.85 -14.46 3.13
N SER A 292 -14.87 -13.88 2.49
CA SER A 292 -14.67 -12.81 1.53
C SER A 292 -15.77 -11.74 1.57
N ILE A 293 -15.38 -10.48 1.27
CA ILE A 293 -16.27 -9.35 1.02
C ILE A 293 -15.97 -8.86 -0.39
N VAL A 294 -16.90 -9.06 -1.34
CA VAL A 294 -16.60 -8.92 -2.77
C VAL A 294 -17.63 -8.02 -3.44
N ASN A 295 -17.13 -7.12 -4.30
CA ASN A 295 -17.96 -6.24 -5.15
C ASN A 295 -19.01 -5.43 -4.38
N CYS A 296 -18.83 -5.23 -3.08
CA CYS A 296 -19.73 -4.41 -2.29
C CYS A 296 -19.48 -2.93 -2.56
N SER A 297 -20.54 -2.11 -2.48
CA SER A 297 -20.41 -0.71 -2.88
C SER A 297 -21.15 0.26 -1.97
N VAL A 298 -20.59 1.48 -1.89
CA VAL A 298 -21.24 2.66 -1.33
C VAL A 298 -21.50 3.64 -2.45
N SER A 299 -22.75 4.07 -2.61
CA SER A 299 -23.12 5.06 -3.61
C SER A 299 -24.08 6.11 -3.06
N HIS A 300 -23.89 7.33 -3.51
CA HIS A 300 -24.73 8.46 -3.12
C HIS A 300 -25.77 8.80 -4.21
N ALA A 301 -27.00 9.09 -3.83
CA ALA A 301 -28.09 9.31 -4.77
C ALA A 301 -28.20 10.75 -5.31
N SER A 302 -27.41 11.70 -4.78
CA SER A 302 -27.41 13.12 -5.22
C SER A 302 -26.03 13.74 -4.96
N GLU A 303 -25.75 14.92 -5.56
CA GLU A 303 -24.52 15.69 -5.31
C GLU A 303 -24.31 15.88 -3.81
N PRO A 304 -23.16 15.46 -3.26
CA PRO A 304 -22.94 15.46 -1.82
C PRO A 304 -22.62 16.86 -1.28
N ASP A 305 -23.53 17.43 -0.52
CA ASP A 305 -23.23 18.63 0.30
C ASP A 305 -22.45 18.29 1.59
N VAL A 306 -22.19 17.02 1.89
CA VAL A 306 -21.59 16.55 3.16
C VAL A 306 -20.55 15.46 2.95
N LEU A 307 -19.40 15.63 3.57
CA LEU A 307 -18.10 15.03 3.29
C LEU A 307 -17.81 13.64 3.94
N SER A 308 -18.79 12.84 4.31
CA SER A 308 -18.54 11.67 5.16
C SER A 308 -19.26 10.41 4.68
N PHE A 309 -18.74 9.78 3.63
CA PHE A 309 -19.29 8.51 3.13
C PHE A 309 -18.16 7.57 2.76
N GLY A 310 -18.35 6.25 2.91
CA GLY A 310 -17.35 5.33 2.45
C GLY A 310 -17.41 3.91 3.01
N GLY A 311 -16.40 3.16 2.66
CA GLY A 311 -16.27 1.76 3.01
C GLY A 311 -17.10 0.85 2.13
N GLY A 312 -16.75 0.75 0.84
CA GLY A 312 -17.43 -0.18 -0.07
C GLY A 312 -17.49 -1.59 0.50
N GLY A 313 -16.38 -2.10 1.04
CA GLY A 313 -16.35 -3.37 1.76
C GLY A 313 -16.77 -3.22 3.22
N VAL A 314 -16.02 -2.48 4.02
CA VAL A 314 -16.22 -2.33 5.47
C VAL A 314 -16.15 -0.85 5.85
N SER A 315 -17.07 -0.41 6.68
CA SER A 315 -16.97 0.87 7.37
C SER A 315 -16.95 0.65 8.89
N ALA A 316 -16.00 1.27 9.56
CA ALA A 316 -15.85 1.22 11.01
C ALA A 316 -16.04 2.62 11.61
N TYR A 317 -17.11 2.79 12.36
CA TYR A 317 -17.46 3.98 13.11
C TYR A 317 -17.82 3.59 14.54
N GLN A 318 -17.05 4.04 15.53
CA GLN A 318 -17.23 3.67 16.94
C GLN A 318 -17.24 2.14 17.18
N GLY A 319 -16.15 1.47 16.87
CA GLY A 319 -16.04 0.03 17.07
C GLY A 319 -14.66 -0.51 16.74
N THR A 320 -14.54 -1.83 16.58
CA THR A 320 -13.28 -2.48 16.25
C THR A 320 -13.41 -3.37 15.02
N PHE A 321 -12.38 -3.34 14.18
CA PHE A 321 -12.25 -4.28 13.07
C PHE A 321 -10.87 -4.96 13.12
N ALA A 322 -10.87 -6.29 13.13
CA ALA A 322 -9.65 -7.10 13.06
C ALA A 322 -9.70 -8.03 11.84
N MET A 323 -8.79 -7.83 10.90
CA MET A 323 -8.61 -8.71 9.74
C MET A 323 -7.35 -9.55 9.96
N ASN A 324 -7.55 -10.81 10.29
CA ASN A 324 -6.48 -11.78 10.48
C ASN A 324 -6.27 -12.65 9.23
N GLY A 325 -7.28 -12.72 8.38
CA GLY A 325 -7.31 -13.47 7.13
C GLY A 325 -8.44 -13.01 6.22
N GLY A 326 -8.73 -13.78 5.18
CA GLY A 326 -9.82 -13.51 4.24
C GLY A 326 -9.49 -12.49 3.16
N LEU A 327 -10.51 -12.08 2.40
CA LEU A 327 -10.40 -11.28 1.19
C LEU A 327 -11.42 -10.13 1.18
N ILE A 328 -10.98 -8.92 0.92
CA ILE A 328 -11.83 -7.78 0.53
C ILE A 328 -11.44 -7.41 -0.90
N SER A 329 -12.33 -7.62 -1.88
CA SER A 329 -11.99 -7.50 -3.30
C SER A 329 -13.07 -6.78 -4.11
N GLY A 330 -12.62 -5.95 -5.06
CA GLY A 330 -13.52 -5.29 -6.02
C GLY A 330 -14.52 -4.32 -5.39
N CYS A 331 -14.37 -3.98 -4.13
CA CYS A 331 -15.27 -3.08 -3.43
C CYS A 331 -15.08 -1.63 -3.84
N SER A 332 -16.16 -0.85 -3.89
CA SER A 332 -16.11 0.52 -4.40
C SER A 332 -16.87 1.53 -3.55
N SER A 333 -16.38 2.78 -3.57
CA SER A 333 -17.03 3.91 -2.94
C SER A 333 -17.01 5.11 -3.88
N ASP A 334 -18.15 5.77 -4.06
CA ASP A 334 -18.25 7.03 -4.79
C ASP A 334 -17.49 8.17 -4.09
N PHE A 335 -16.93 7.91 -2.90
CA PHE A 335 -16.22 8.91 -2.11
C PHE A 335 -14.88 8.39 -1.59
N ASN A 336 -14.82 7.89 -0.34
CA ASN A 336 -13.59 7.47 0.34
C ASN A 336 -13.64 6.01 0.77
N GLY A 337 -12.47 5.35 0.85
CA GLY A 337 -12.36 3.99 1.37
C GLY A 337 -13.09 2.97 0.50
N GLY A 338 -12.55 2.62 -0.67
CA GLY A 338 -13.15 1.59 -1.53
C GLY A 338 -13.26 0.25 -0.80
N GLY A 339 -12.20 -0.21 -0.16
CA GLY A 339 -12.20 -1.40 0.68
C GLY A 339 -12.71 -1.10 2.09
N ILE A 340 -11.99 -0.24 2.83
CA ILE A 340 -12.26 0.05 4.24
C ILE A 340 -12.31 1.57 4.47
N TYR A 341 -13.31 2.01 5.21
CA TYR A 341 -13.43 3.37 5.72
C TYR A 341 -13.39 3.36 7.25
N VAL A 342 -12.54 4.20 7.83
CA VAL A 342 -12.31 4.28 9.27
C VAL A 342 -12.51 5.71 9.74
N SER A 343 -13.46 5.93 10.62
CA SER A 343 -13.72 7.26 11.20
C SER A 343 -14.05 7.16 12.70
N ASP A 344 -13.75 8.21 13.44
CA ASP A 344 -13.86 8.31 14.90
C ASP A 344 -12.58 7.87 15.65
N GLN A 345 -12.34 8.59 16.76
CA GLN A 345 -11.15 8.41 17.61
C GLN A 345 -11.16 7.13 18.46
N THR A 346 -12.31 6.48 18.58
CA THR A 346 -12.46 5.25 19.35
C THR A 346 -12.25 3.99 18.52
N VAL A 347 -12.08 4.15 17.20
CA VAL A 347 -11.94 3.02 16.28
C VAL A 347 -10.52 2.51 16.24
N ALA A 348 -10.35 1.21 16.45
CA ALA A 348 -9.11 0.48 16.23
C ALA A 348 -9.30 -0.54 15.10
N VAL A 349 -8.52 -0.37 14.03
CA VAL A 349 -8.46 -1.35 12.94
C VAL A 349 -7.09 -2.02 12.96
N THR A 350 -7.09 -3.35 12.97
CA THR A 350 -5.86 -4.15 12.91
C THR A 350 -5.88 -5.08 11.71
N LEU A 351 -4.79 -5.08 10.97
CA LEU A 351 -4.56 -5.97 9.84
C LEU A 351 -3.33 -6.84 10.16
N SER A 352 -3.56 -8.10 10.51
CA SER A 352 -2.47 -9.05 10.77
C SER A 352 -2.30 -10.05 9.64
N GLY A 353 -3.28 -10.14 8.72
CA GLY A 353 -3.29 -11.02 7.55
C GLY A 353 -4.34 -10.58 6.54
N GLY A 354 -4.66 -11.48 5.61
CA GLY A 354 -5.67 -11.25 4.57
C GLY A 354 -5.20 -10.38 3.41
N ILE A 355 -6.11 -10.16 2.46
CA ILE A 355 -5.85 -9.42 1.23
C ILE A 355 -6.96 -8.39 1.02
N ILE A 356 -6.57 -7.16 0.72
CA ILE A 356 -7.44 -6.10 0.22
C ILE A 356 -6.99 -5.80 -1.20
N GLU A 357 -7.86 -6.03 -2.19
CA GLU A 357 -7.43 -5.90 -3.57
C GLU A 357 -8.48 -5.31 -4.49
N ASN A 358 -8.01 -4.65 -5.55
CA ASN A 358 -8.84 -4.14 -6.64
C ASN A 358 -9.99 -3.25 -6.16
N CYS A 359 -9.86 -2.66 -4.97
CA CYS A 359 -10.85 -1.76 -4.40
C CYS A 359 -10.66 -0.34 -4.95
N ARG A 360 -11.76 0.40 -5.12
CA ARG A 360 -11.74 1.72 -5.72
C ARG A 360 -12.50 2.75 -4.92
N ALA A 361 -11.88 3.89 -4.66
CA ALA A 361 -12.53 5.09 -4.15
C ALA A 361 -12.47 6.20 -5.21
N ALA A 362 -13.55 6.97 -5.35
CA ALA A 362 -13.53 8.09 -6.31
C ALA A 362 -12.64 9.24 -5.83
N VAL A 363 -12.44 9.37 -4.51
CA VAL A 363 -11.64 10.46 -3.94
C VAL A 363 -10.38 9.92 -3.27
N ASN A 364 -10.45 9.33 -2.07
CA ASN A 364 -9.27 8.96 -1.33
C ASN A 364 -9.31 7.54 -0.75
N GLY A 365 -8.14 6.89 -0.66
CA GLY A 365 -7.95 5.60 -0.02
C GLY A 365 -8.69 4.47 -0.74
N GLY A 366 -8.19 4.06 -1.91
CA GLY A 366 -8.78 2.95 -2.67
C GLY A 366 -8.91 1.68 -1.84
N GLY A 367 -7.85 1.30 -1.13
CA GLY A 367 -7.87 0.21 -0.16
C GLY A 367 -8.45 0.65 1.18
N ILE A 368 -7.83 1.63 1.84
CA ILE A 368 -8.21 2.08 3.19
C ILE A 368 -8.19 3.61 3.28
N TYR A 369 -9.21 4.17 3.88
CA TYR A 369 -9.27 5.59 4.23
C TYR A 369 -9.42 5.77 5.74
N LEU A 370 -8.55 6.60 6.34
CA LEU A 370 -8.58 6.99 7.75
C LEU A 370 -8.96 8.45 7.88
N LEU A 371 -10.02 8.74 8.62
CA LEU A 371 -10.48 10.10 8.89
C LEU A 371 -10.24 10.49 10.36
N ASN A 372 -9.84 11.75 10.59
CA ASN A 372 -9.71 12.38 11.89
C ASN A 372 -8.71 11.67 12.83
N SER A 373 -9.19 11.19 14.00
CA SER A 373 -8.34 10.59 15.04
C SER A 373 -8.26 9.07 14.96
N SER A 374 -8.69 8.48 13.85
CA SER A 374 -8.70 7.03 13.68
C SER A 374 -7.30 6.42 13.58
N ARG A 375 -7.18 5.15 13.93
CA ARG A 375 -5.93 4.42 13.92
C ARG A 375 -6.04 3.10 13.19
N VAL A 376 -5.10 2.86 12.27
CA VAL A 376 -4.90 1.56 11.64
C VAL A 376 -3.52 1.05 11.96
N THR A 377 -3.42 -0.20 12.42
CA THR A 377 -2.17 -0.92 12.62
C THR A 377 -2.10 -2.10 11.66
N MET A 378 -1.07 -2.14 10.84
CA MET A 378 -0.83 -3.22 9.89
C MET A 378 0.45 -3.97 10.27
N THR A 379 0.31 -5.20 10.74
CA THR A 379 1.43 -6.09 11.08
C THR A 379 1.67 -7.16 10.02
N GLY A 380 0.72 -7.39 9.13
CA GLY A 380 0.77 -8.36 8.05
C GLY A 380 -0.28 -8.07 6.96
N GLY A 381 -0.54 -9.03 6.10
CA GLY A 381 -1.50 -8.90 5.00
C GLY A 381 -0.97 -8.17 3.78
N THR A 382 -1.83 -8.04 2.77
CA THR A 382 -1.48 -7.40 1.49
C THR A 382 -2.58 -6.47 1.04
N ILE A 383 -2.21 -5.26 0.59
CA ILE A 383 -3.09 -4.33 -0.12
C ILE A 383 -2.53 -4.19 -1.54
N ARG A 384 -3.34 -4.50 -2.58
CA ARG A 384 -2.85 -4.49 -3.96
C ARG A 384 -3.89 -4.06 -4.98
N GLY A 385 -3.44 -3.40 -6.06
CA GLY A 385 -4.28 -3.03 -7.19
C GLY A 385 -5.44 -2.10 -6.84
N CYS A 386 -5.39 -1.44 -5.68
CA CYS A 386 -6.40 -0.48 -5.25
C CYS A 386 -6.14 0.90 -5.86
N GLN A 387 -7.20 1.66 -6.15
CA GLN A 387 -7.13 2.93 -6.86
C GLN A 387 -7.94 4.04 -6.21
N ALA A 388 -7.39 5.26 -6.21
CA ALA A 388 -8.07 6.48 -5.76
C ALA A 388 -7.40 7.73 -6.35
N THR A 389 -7.96 8.92 -6.16
CA THR A 389 -7.27 10.17 -6.47
C THR A 389 -6.07 10.38 -5.52
N GLY A 390 -6.26 10.16 -4.21
CA GLY A 390 -5.18 10.23 -3.22
C GLY A 390 -5.05 8.93 -2.43
N GLY A 391 -3.83 8.33 -2.43
CA GLY A 391 -3.57 7.09 -1.70
C GLY A 391 -4.27 5.88 -2.30
N GLY A 392 -3.75 5.35 -3.39
CA GLY A 392 -4.32 4.15 -4.01
C GLY A 392 -4.52 3.02 -3.00
N ALA A 393 -3.53 2.70 -2.17
CA ALA A 393 -3.69 1.74 -1.10
C ALA A 393 -4.27 2.36 0.17
N VAL A 394 -3.69 3.45 0.72
CA VAL A 394 -4.11 4.03 2.00
C VAL A 394 -4.08 5.56 1.98
N CYS A 395 -5.13 6.19 2.49
CA CYS A 395 -5.14 7.62 2.79
C CYS A 395 -5.29 7.86 4.29
N VAL A 396 -4.48 8.76 4.85
CA VAL A 396 -4.55 9.23 6.24
C VAL A 396 -4.88 10.71 6.24
N GLN A 397 -6.08 11.08 6.68
CA GLN A 397 -6.55 12.45 6.70
C GLN A 397 -6.97 12.90 8.11
N GLY A 398 -6.41 14.04 8.55
CA GLY A 398 -6.76 14.66 9.83
C GLY A 398 -5.66 14.55 10.88
N ALA A 399 -5.56 15.59 11.72
CA ALA A 399 -4.40 15.88 12.58
C ALA A 399 -3.99 14.77 13.57
N LEU A 400 -4.90 13.90 13.95
CA LEU A 400 -4.64 12.81 14.89
C LEU A 400 -4.75 11.42 14.23
N GLY A 401 -5.07 11.35 12.93
CA GLY A 401 -5.09 10.12 12.17
C GLY A 401 -3.72 9.45 12.12
N LYS A 402 -3.67 8.14 12.35
CA LYS A 402 -2.40 7.42 12.37
C LYS A 402 -2.46 6.08 11.65
N LEU A 403 -1.57 5.92 10.68
CA LEU A 403 -1.20 4.61 10.14
C LEU A 403 0.10 4.13 10.78
N ASP A 404 0.07 2.96 11.41
CA ASP A 404 1.20 2.26 11.99
C ASP A 404 1.50 1.01 11.15
N LEU A 405 2.46 1.13 10.24
CA LEU A 405 2.87 0.06 9.33
C LEU A 405 4.09 -0.67 9.90
N GLN A 406 3.85 -1.79 10.54
CA GLN A 406 4.86 -2.62 11.19
C GLN A 406 5.29 -3.81 10.32
N GLY A 407 4.45 -4.21 9.36
CA GLY A 407 4.67 -5.32 8.44
C GLY A 407 3.67 -5.30 7.29
N GLY A 408 3.62 -6.40 6.53
CA GLY A 408 2.73 -6.52 5.37
C GLY A 408 3.26 -5.88 4.10
N THR A 409 2.46 -5.90 3.05
CA THR A 409 2.88 -5.46 1.72
C THR A 409 1.81 -4.59 1.05
N LEU A 410 2.23 -3.44 0.52
CA LEU A 410 1.43 -2.60 -0.35
C LEU A 410 2.02 -2.70 -1.77
N VAL A 411 1.19 -3.06 -2.76
CA VAL A 411 1.63 -3.32 -4.14
C VAL A 411 0.73 -2.57 -5.12
N GLY A 412 1.33 -1.72 -5.92
CA GLY A 412 0.64 -1.06 -7.02
C GLY A 412 0.50 -1.95 -8.27
N SER A 413 -0.17 -1.44 -9.28
CA SER A 413 -0.42 -2.11 -10.57
C SER A 413 0.86 -2.37 -11.38
N GLY A 414 1.91 -1.58 -11.18
CA GLY A 414 3.23 -1.79 -11.77
C GLY A 414 3.40 -1.44 -13.26
N ASN A 415 2.44 -0.82 -13.89
CA ASN A 415 2.36 -0.67 -15.35
C ASN A 415 2.86 0.69 -15.90
N ALA A 416 3.91 1.28 -15.33
CA ALA A 416 4.50 2.53 -15.83
C ALA A 416 5.06 2.45 -17.28
N ALA A 417 5.31 1.25 -17.79
CA ALA A 417 5.92 1.03 -19.10
C ALA A 417 4.92 0.82 -20.26
N ASP A 418 3.63 0.72 -19.98
CA ASP A 418 2.60 0.50 -20.97
C ASP A 418 2.29 1.80 -21.73
N ALA A 419 1.86 1.66 -23.00
CA ALA A 419 1.47 2.79 -23.84
C ALA A 419 0.24 3.55 -23.27
N ASP A 420 -0.48 2.97 -22.35
CA ASP A 420 -1.64 3.54 -21.65
C ASP A 420 -1.57 3.11 -20.16
N PRO A 421 -0.72 3.76 -19.36
CA PRO A 421 -0.47 3.35 -17.99
C PRO A 421 -1.71 3.52 -17.10
N VAL A 422 -2.03 2.49 -16.33
CA VAL A 422 -3.03 2.58 -15.27
C VAL A 422 -2.37 3.16 -14.02
N TYR A 423 -2.79 4.35 -13.62
CA TYR A 423 -2.29 4.99 -12.39
C TYR A 423 -3.01 4.44 -11.17
N ASP A 424 -2.25 4.17 -10.11
CA ASP A 424 -2.79 3.77 -8.82
C ASP A 424 -3.46 4.95 -8.10
N ALA A 425 -2.91 6.17 -8.31
CA ALA A 425 -3.44 7.42 -7.79
C ALA A 425 -2.95 8.62 -8.62
N GLU A 426 -3.47 9.83 -8.34
CA GLU A 426 -2.85 11.08 -8.77
C GLU A 426 -1.64 11.39 -7.91
N ASP A 427 -1.82 11.35 -6.57
CA ASP A 427 -0.77 11.56 -5.57
C ASP A 427 -0.73 10.43 -4.54
N GLY A 428 0.48 10.05 -4.11
CA GLY A 428 0.68 9.04 -3.08
C GLY A 428 0.18 7.66 -3.47
N GLY A 429 0.80 7.03 -4.45
CA GLY A 429 0.32 5.76 -4.99
C GLY A 429 -0.01 4.71 -3.93
N ALA A 430 0.90 4.48 -3.00
CA ALA A 430 0.62 3.64 -1.85
C ALA A 430 -0.08 4.42 -0.73
N ILE A 431 0.55 5.50 -0.26
CA ILE A 431 0.09 6.18 0.95
C ILE A 431 0.04 7.70 0.71
N TYR A 432 -1.12 8.28 1.00
CA TYR A 432 -1.36 9.72 0.97
C TYR A 432 -1.66 10.21 2.38
N VAL A 433 -0.86 11.14 2.93
CA VAL A 433 -0.99 11.64 4.30
C VAL A 433 -1.22 13.14 4.29
N VAL A 434 -2.34 13.60 4.83
CA VAL A 434 -2.65 15.03 5.01
C VAL A 434 -3.06 15.30 6.44
N GLY A 435 -2.21 16.02 7.17
CA GLY A 435 -2.44 16.38 8.57
C GLY A 435 -2.22 15.25 9.58
N GLY A 436 -2.12 13.99 9.13
CA GLY A 436 -1.95 12.81 9.98
C GLY A 436 -0.50 12.35 10.13
N THR A 437 -0.34 11.14 10.66
CA THR A 437 0.98 10.52 10.87
C THR A 437 1.06 9.16 10.18
N LEU A 438 2.10 8.99 9.38
CA LEU A 438 2.59 7.67 8.97
C LEU A 438 3.79 7.28 9.84
N GLN A 439 3.65 6.20 10.57
CA GLN A 439 4.76 5.53 11.23
C GLN A 439 5.00 4.19 10.53
N MET A 440 6.22 3.95 10.03
CA MET A 440 6.59 2.71 9.37
C MET A 440 7.84 2.13 10.06
N SER A 441 7.69 0.97 10.67
CA SER A 441 8.80 0.24 11.29
C SER A 441 9.15 -1.07 10.55
N GLY A 442 8.36 -1.43 9.55
CA GLY A 442 8.56 -2.60 8.70
C GLY A 442 7.64 -2.57 7.49
N GLY A 443 7.53 -3.69 6.80
CA GLY A 443 6.69 -3.83 5.61
C GLY A 443 7.35 -3.38 4.30
N SER A 444 6.61 -3.51 3.21
CA SER A 444 7.09 -3.22 1.86
C SER A 444 6.07 -2.42 1.06
N ILE A 445 6.50 -1.32 0.46
CA ILE A 445 5.75 -0.50 -0.50
C ILE A 445 6.44 -0.63 -1.84
N ARG A 446 5.72 -1.08 -2.89
CA ARG A 446 6.37 -1.32 -4.18
C ARG A 446 5.45 -1.24 -5.38
N ASN A 447 6.04 -0.90 -6.54
CA ASN A 447 5.41 -0.94 -7.86
C ASN A 447 4.20 -0.01 -8.01
N PHE A 448 4.16 1.11 -7.31
CA PHE A 448 3.12 2.12 -7.48
C PHE A 448 3.48 3.12 -8.57
N THR A 449 2.48 3.52 -9.35
CA THR A 449 2.62 4.55 -10.38
C THR A 449 1.57 5.62 -10.20
N VAL A 450 1.99 6.90 -10.17
CA VAL A 450 1.09 8.05 -10.01
C VAL A 450 1.25 9.03 -11.16
N SER A 451 0.15 9.72 -11.49
CA SER A 451 0.16 10.75 -12.55
C SER A 451 0.74 12.08 -12.09
N ASN A 452 0.99 12.26 -10.80
CA ASN A 452 1.49 13.53 -10.25
C ASN A 452 2.68 13.29 -9.31
N ASN A 453 2.52 13.30 -7.97
CA ASN A 453 3.62 13.28 -7.02
C ASN A 453 3.59 12.14 -6.01
N GLY A 454 4.77 11.74 -5.50
CA GLY A 454 4.89 10.74 -4.44
C GLY A 454 4.48 9.34 -4.89
N GLY A 455 5.23 8.74 -5.82
CA GLY A 455 4.91 7.40 -6.35
C GLY A 455 4.64 6.36 -5.26
N GLY A 456 5.46 6.33 -4.21
CA GLY A 456 5.21 5.52 -3.02
C GLY A 456 4.38 6.26 -1.98
N ILE A 457 4.89 7.39 -1.48
CA ILE A 457 4.33 8.14 -0.36
C ILE A 457 4.22 9.62 -0.71
N TYR A 458 3.05 10.20 -0.48
CA TYR A 458 2.83 11.64 -0.49
C TYR A 458 2.57 12.12 0.94
N LEU A 459 3.43 13.01 1.44
CA LEU A 459 3.25 13.70 2.72
C LEU A 459 2.82 15.14 2.46
N GLY A 460 1.56 15.44 2.74
CA GLY A 460 0.99 16.78 2.58
C GLY A 460 1.18 17.68 3.81
N LEU A 461 0.59 18.86 3.74
CA LEU A 461 0.67 19.88 4.80
C LEU A 461 0.29 19.31 6.17
N ASN A 462 1.05 19.71 7.20
CA ASN A 462 0.89 19.26 8.59
C ASN A 462 1.00 17.74 8.80
N GLY A 463 1.38 16.99 7.77
CA GLY A 463 1.66 15.57 7.89
C GLY A 463 2.99 15.29 8.59
N THR A 464 3.09 14.14 9.23
CA THR A 464 4.32 13.64 9.86
C THR A 464 4.66 12.26 9.31
N LEU A 465 5.92 12.10 8.90
CA LEU A 465 6.46 10.84 8.40
C LEU A 465 7.61 10.37 9.29
N ILE A 466 7.46 9.17 9.85
CA ILE A 466 8.49 8.53 10.68
C ILE A 466 8.70 7.11 10.15
N ILE A 467 9.82 6.89 9.47
CA ILE A 467 10.19 5.57 8.97
C ILE A 467 11.44 5.09 9.72
N THR A 468 11.33 3.95 10.38
CA THR A 468 12.42 3.31 11.13
C THR A 468 12.80 1.92 10.63
N GLY A 469 12.15 1.45 9.57
CA GLY A 469 12.42 0.18 8.91
C GLY A 469 11.54 -0.03 7.69
N GLY A 470 11.73 -1.15 7.00
CA GLY A 470 10.97 -1.52 5.81
C GLY A 470 11.60 -1.07 4.50
N GLN A 471 10.80 -1.06 3.44
CA GLN A 471 11.27 -0.77 2.09
C GLN A 471 10.24 -0.01 1.26
N VAL A 472 10.71 0.98 0.47
CA VAL A 472 9.94 1.64 -0.60
C VAL A 472 10.69 1.42 -1.90
N SER A 473 10.08 0.77 -2.89
CA SER A 473 10.83 0.40 -4.10
C SER A 473 10.01 0.41 -5.38
N ARG A 474 10.68 0.73 -6.50
CA ARG A 474 10.08 0.71 -7.85
C ARG A 474 8.77 1.49 -7.92
N CYS A 475 8.73 2.62 -7.26
CA CYS A 475 7.60 3.54 -7.33
C CYS A 475 7.93 4.65 -8.33
N THR A 476 6.94 5.06 -9.11
CA THR A 476 7.09 6.05 -10.18
C THR A 476 6.10 7.18 -9.99
N ALA A 477 6.59 8.41 -10.05
CA ALA A 477 5.78 9.62 -10.15
C ALA A 477 6.04 10.30 -11.49
N LEU A 478 5.01 10.74 -12.22
CA LEU A 478 5.25 11.48 -13.47
C LEU A 478 5.86 12.86 -13.23
N ASN A 479 5.63 13.44 -12.05
CA ASN A 479 6.23 14.71 -11.68
C ASN A 479 7.34 14.49 -10.63
N ASN A 480 7.08 14.66 -9.33
CA ASN A 480 8.12 14.74 -8.33
C ASN A 480 8.03 13.65 -7.25
N GLY A 481 9.18 13.25 -6.71
CA GLY A 481 9.25 12.30 -5.61
C GLY A 481 8.82 10.89 -5.99
N GLY A 482 9.62 10.18 -6.82
CA GLY A 482 9.29 8.81 -7.22
C GLY A 482 9.04 7.88 -6.03
N GLY A 483 9.89 7.95 -5.00
CA GLY A 483 9.67 7.24 -3.75
C GLY A 483 8.78 8.01 -2.80
N ILE A 484 9.20 9.22 -2.42
CA ILE A 484 8.54 10.08 -1.42
C ILE A 484 8.47 11.52 -1.92
N TYR A 485 7.29 12.11 -1.83
CA TYR A 485 7.09 13.55 -1.93
C TYR A 485 6.72 14.10 -0.55
N THR A 486 7.40 15.14 -0.07
CA THR A 486 7.09 15.74 1.23
C THR A 486 6.85 17.26 1.15
N ASN A 487 5.65 17.66 1.60
CA ASN A 487 5.24 19.02 1.90
C ASN A 487 4.89 19.16 3.40
N GLY A 488 5.28 18.16 4.20
CA GLY A 488 5.02 18.13 5.64
C GLY A 488 6.05 18.90 6.45
N THR A 489 5.74 19.14 7.72
CA THR A 489 6.65 19.85 8.62
C THR A 489 7.87 19.03 9.00
N GLN A 490 7.72 17.71 9.08
CA GLN A 490 8.78 16.79 9.48
C GLN A 490 8.64 15.44 8.79
N ALA A 491 9.72 15.02 8.15
CA ALA A 491 9.87 13.68 7.59
C ALA A 491 11.22 13.09 8.00
N SER A 492 11.22 11.88 8.54
CA SER A 492 12.44 11.18 8.92
C SER A 492 12.45 9.75 8.41
N VAL A 493 13.59 9.35 7.84
CA VAL A 493 13.85 8.01 7.31
C VAL A 493 15.14 7.48 7.90
N ALA A 494 15.03 6.39 8.67
CA ALA A 494 16.15 5.65 9.23
C ALA A 494 15.87 4.14 9.07
N GLY A 495 16.89 3.30 8.95
CA GLY A 495 16.70 1.86 8.83
C GLY A 495 15.79 1.37 7.68
N CYS A 496 15.54 2.21 6.69
CA CYS A 496 14.67 1.92 5.54
C CYS A 496 15.44 2.09 4.24
N THR A 497 15.12 1.26 3.25
CA THR A 497 15.66 1.39 1.90
C THR A 497 14.61 1.95 0.95
N ILE A 498 14.94 3.08 0.30
CA ILE A 498 14.20 3.66 -0.83
C ILE A 498 14.99 3.32 -2.08
N SER A 499 14.46 2.47 -2.97
CA SER A 499 15.27 1.93 -4.07
C SER A 499 14.55 1.88 -5.41
N ALA A 500 15.31 2.15 -6.46
CA ALA A 500 14.85 2.03 -7.84
C ALA A 500 13.53 2.80 -8.09
N CYS A 501 13.35 3.94 -7.42
CA CYS A 501 12.21 4.82 -7.62
C CYS A 501 12.53 5.85 -8.69
N GLU A 502 11.50 6.32 -9.41
CA GLU A 502 11.66 7.16 -10.58
C GLU A 502 10.72 8.38 -10.51
N ALA A 503 11.26 9.56 -10.79
CA ALA A 503 10.48 10.79 -10.98
C ALA A 503 10.66 11.29 -12.41
N GLY A 504 9.56 11.68 -13.05
CA GLY A 504 9.59 12.28 -14.39
C GLY A 504 10.26 13.67 -14.40
N VAL A 505 10.25 14.35 -13.25
CA VAL A 505 10.84 15.69 -13.10
C VAL A 505 11.93 15.68 -12.03
N ASN A 506 11.59 15.77 -10.75
CA ASN A 506 12.56 15.97 -9.68
C ASN A 506 12.45 14.95 -8.54
N GLY A 507 13.59 14.65 -7.90
CA GLY A 507 13.65 13.82 -6.72
C GLY A 507 13.25 12.37 -6.98
N GLY A 508 14.08 11.62 -7.73
CA GLY A 508 13.78 10.21 -8.03
C GLY A 508 13.48 9.38 -6.79
N GLY A 509 14.31 9.53 -5.74
CA GLY A 509 14.03 8.96 -4.43
C GLY A 509 13.07 9.82 -3.62
N VAL A 510 13.45 11.08 -3.36
CA VAL A 510 12.72 12.00 -2.48
C VAL A 510 12.67 13.43 -3.04
N TYR A 511 11.51 14.04 -2.99
CA TYR A 511 11.32 15.45 -3.26
C TYR A 511 10.89 16.17 -1.98
N VAL A 512 11.65 17.22 -1.57
CA VAL A 512 11.39 17.96 -0.35
C VAL A 512 10.89 19.37 -0.71
N LEU A 513 9.56 19.57 -0.65
CA LEU A 513 8.93 20.86 -0.95
C LEU A 513 8.96 21.80 0.25
N ASN A 514 8.81 21.28 1.47
CA ASN A 514 8.72 22.10 2.67
C ASN A 514 9.22 21.33 3.89
N GLY A 515 9.54 22.07 4.98
CA GLY A 515 9.94 21.52 6.26
C GLY A 515 11.32 20.85 6.23
N THR A 516 11.50 19.86 7.09
CA THR A 516 12.77 19.14 7.26
C THR A 516 12.62 17.67 6.86
N PHE A 517 13.51 17.22 5.98
CA PHE A 517 13.72 15.80 5.68
C PHE A 517 15.05 15.34 6.32
N LEU A 518 14.96 14.34 7.20
CA LEU A 518 16.11 13.71 7.84
C LEU A 518 16.35 12.32 7.25
N LEU A 519 17.53 12.13 6.64
CA LEU A 519 18.03 10.79 6.31
C LEU A 519 19.01 10.35 7.40
N GLY A 520 18.49 9.56 8.34
CA GLY A 520 19.20 9.12 9.52
C GLY A 520 19.97 7.81 9.31
N LYS A 521 20.53 7.31 10.40
CA LYS A 521 21.35 6.09 10.43
C LYS A 521 20.62 4.90 9.77
N ASP A 522 21.35 4.14 8.98
CA ASP A 522 20.88 2.95 8.25
C ASP A 522 19.72 3.24 7.25
N GLY A 523 19.38 4.51 7.02
CA GLY A 523 18.51 4.93 5.92
C GLY A 523 19.28 4.92 4.60
N VAL A 524 18.73 4.30 3.56
CA VAL A 524 19.39 4.15 2.26
C VAL A 524 18.46 4.65 1.15
N ILE A 525 19.01 5.51 0.27
CA ILE A 525 18.38 5.87 -1.00
C ILE A 525 19.31 5.37 -2.11
N GLU A 526 18.83 4.42 -2.92
CA GLU A 526 19.67 3.82 -3.92
C GLU A 526 19.00 3.62 -5.27
N LYS A 527 19.77 3.76 -6.34
CA LYS A 527 19.34 3.47 -7.72
C LYS A 527 18.07 4.22 -8.12
N CYS A 528 17.83 5.38 -7.51
CA CYS A 528 16.70 6.23 -7.85
C CYS A 528 17.08 7.16 -9.00
N GLN A 529 16.09 7.56 -9.80
CA GLN A 529 16.31 8.33 -11.01
C GLN A 529 15.36 9.51 -11.14
N ALA A 530 15.88 10.71 -11.46
CA ALA A 530 15.13 11.87 -11.92
C ALA A 530 15.35 12.07 -13.43
N LYS A 531 14.26 12.11 -14.20
CA LYS A 531 14.31 12.20 -15.69
C LYS A 531 14.10 13.59 -16.25
N GLY A 532 13.78 14.58 -15.39
CA GLY A 532 13.62 15.96 -15.84
C GLY A 532 14.91 16.53 -16.43
N THR A 533 14.77 17.23 -17.55
CA THR A 533 15.90 17.82 -18.31
C THR A 533 15.75 19.30 -18.56
N THR A 534 14.70 19.93 -18.02
CA THR A 534 14.28 21.29 -18.36
C THR A 534 14.29 22.24 -17.16
N LEU A 535 13.93 23.48 -17.42
CA LEU A 535 13.64 24.49 -16.40
C LEU A 535 12.14 24.48 -16.15
N HIS A 536 11.73 24.30 -14.90
CA HIS A 536 10.33 24.40 -14.51
C HIS A 536 10.08 25.65 -13.65
N PHE A 537 9.01 26.37 -13.98
CA PHE A 537 8.51 27.44 -13.12
C PHE A 537 7.74 26.83 -11.95
N GLN A 538 8.15 27.17 -10.74
CA GLN A 538 7.50 26.68 -9.53
C GLN A 538 6.60 27.79 -8.95
N GLU A 539 5.29 27.58 -9.02
CA GLU A 539 4.29 28.57 -8.58
C GLU A 539 4.41 28.94 -7.09
N THR A 540 4.82 27.98 -6.25
CA THR A 540 4.93 28.18 -4.80
C THR A 540 6.08 29.10 -4.38
N SER A 541 7.13 29.20 -5.18
CA SER A 541 8.31 30.05 -4.89
C SER A 541 8.50 31.18 -5.89
N GLU A 542 7.63 31.31 -6.90
CA GLU A 542 7.77 32.23 -8.02
C GLU A 542 9.16 32.16 -8.72
N MET A 543 9.83 31.02 -8.63
CA MET A 543 11.17 30.76 -9.16
C MET A 543 11.15 29.75 -10.28
N THR A 544 12.10 29.90 -11.20
CA THR A 544 12.38 28.87 -12.21
C THR A 544 13.54 28.02 -11.71
N LEU A 545 13.29 26.72 -11.52
CA LEU A 545 14.27 25.76 -11.01
C LEU A 545 14.69 24.80 -12.11
N TRP A 546 15.96 24.43 -12.11
CA TRP A 546 16.48 23.33 -12.94
C TRP A 546 16.03 21.97 -12.39
N ASP A 547 15.82 21.03 -13.27
CA ASP A 547 15.46 19.66 -12.91
C ASP A 547 16.64 18.88 -12.34
N GLY A 548 16.32 17.84 -11.53
CA GLY A 548 17.35 16.94 -11.02
C GLY A 548 17.03 16.27 -9.68
N GLY A 549 18.10 15.98 -8.94
CA GLY A 549 18.01 15.28 -7.67
C GLY A 549 17.65 13.80 -7.84
N GLY A 550 18.51 13.01 -8.47
CA GLY A 550 18.26 11.57 -8.67
C GLY A 550 17.92 10.85 -7.36
N GLY A 551 18.69 11.12 -6.30
CA GLY A 551 18.36 10.68 -4.95
C GLY A 551 17.37 11.60 -4.27
N ILE A 552 17.75 12.87 -4.03
CA ILE A 552 16.95 13.86 -3.31
C ILE A 552 16.99 15.21 -4.02
N PHE A 553 15.82 15.85 -4.12
CA PHE A 553 15.67 17.24 -4.55
C PHE A 553 15.14 18.09 -3.40
N VAL A 554 15.76 19.23 -3.14
CA VAL A 554 15.41 20.14 -2.02
C VAL A 554 15.11 21.53 -2.58
N VAL A 555 13.88 22.01 -2.45
CA VAL A 555 13.49 23.36 -2.91
C VAL A 555 13.98 24.45 -1.96
N PRO A 556 13.91 25.74 -2.35
CA PRO A 556 14.17 26.86 -1.45
C PRO A 556 13.36 26.77 -0.14
N ASP A 557 13.93 27.20 0.97
CA ASP A 557 13.38 27.16 2.34
C ASP A 557 13.19 25.75 2.96
N ALA A 558 13.32 24.70 2.19
CA ALA A 558 13.33 23.32 2.71
C ALA A 558 14.70 22.93 3.27
N VAL A 559 14.70 21.97 4.18
CA VAL A 559 15.92 21.52 4.88
C VAL A 559 16.13 20.00 4.67
N LEU A 560 17.31 19.66 4.19
CA LEU A 560 17.82 18.29 4.20
C LEU A 560 18.86 18.12 5.31
N ARG A 561 18.71 17.06 6.11
CA ARG A 561 19.73 16.63 7.08
C ARG A 561 20.15 15.20 6.76
N LEU A 562 21.45 15.00 6.52
CA LEU A 562 22.05 13.68 6.35
C LEU A 562 22.89 13.36 7.58
N GLU A 563 22.36 12.42 8.40
CA GLU A 563 22.90 12.06 9.72
C GLU A 563 23.11 10.54 9.82
N GLY A 564 24.05 10.00 9.06
CA GLY A 564 24.40 8.58 9.05
C GLY A 564 23.71 7.75 7.97
N GLY A 565 22.89 8.35 7.13
CA GLY A 565 22.26 7.68 6.00
C GLY A 565 23.18 7.56 4.78
N LYS A 566 22.71 6.87 3.75
CA LYS A 566 23.44 6.63 2.51
C LYS A 566 22.59 6.98 1.29
N ILE A 567 23.21 7.70 0.33
CA ILE A 567 22.63 7.95 -1.01
C ILE A 567 23.61 7.36 -2.02
N THR A 568 23.20 6.37 -2.79
CA THR A 568 24.13 5.64 -3.65
C THR A 568 23.54 5.24 -4.99
N ALA A 569 24.38 5.30 -6.03
CA ALA A 569 24.01 4.87 -7.38
C ALA A 569 22.74 5.54 -7.93
N CYS A 570 22.41 6.75 -7.45
CA CYS A 570 21.30 7.54 -7.95
C CYS A 570 21.72 8.35 -9.16
N ALA A 571 20.79 8.63 -10.07
CA ALA A 571 21.07 9.35 -11.30
C ALA A 571 20.05 10.45 -11.59
N ALA A 572 20.52 11.58 -12.13
CA ALA A 572 19.65 12.60 -12.72
C ALA A 572 20.06 12.85 -14.17
N GLU A 573 19.08 13.00 -15.05
CA GLU A 573 19.36 13.36 -16.45
C GLU A 573 19.85 14.80 -16.57
N ALA A 574 19.49 15.68 -15.63
CA ALA A 574 20.04 17.03 -15.56
C ALA A 574 21.10 17.14 -14.45
N PHE A 575 20.74 17.56 -13.24
CA PHE A 575 21.71 17.95 -12.22
C PHE A 575 21.49 17.26 -10.87
N GLY A 576 22.59 17.17 -10.06
CA GLY A 576 22.53 16.64 -8.70
C GLY A 576 22.13 15.16 -8.65
N GLY A 577 23.01 14.26 -9.12
CA GLY A 577 22.71 12.82 -9.18
C GLY A 577 22.33 12.22 -7.84
N GLY A 578 23.08 12.54 -6.78
CA GLY A 578 22.71 12.21 -5.41
C GLY A 578 21.73 13.20 -4.82
N VAL A 579 22.12 14.49 -4.75
CA VAL A 579 21.32 15.56 -4.15
C VAL A 579 21.37 16.80 -5.03
N PHE A 580 20.22 17.39 -5.29
CA PHE A 580 20.11 18.74 -5.81
C PHE A 580 19.47 19.65 -4.76
N CYS A 581 20.20 20.69 -4.35
CA CYS A 581 19.79 21.55 -3.24
C CYS A 581 19.68 23.02 -3.66
N TYR A 582 18.46 23.59 -3.52
CA TYR A 582 18.19 25.01 -3.54
C TYR A 582 17.95 25.59 -2.13
N GLY A 583 17.71 24.72 -1.13
CA GLY A 583 17.43 25.09 0.26
C GLY A 583 18.66 24.94 1.17
N THR A 584 18.46 24.41 2.34
CA THR A 584 19.53 24.11 3.31
C THR A 584 19.87 22.63 3.32
N PHE A 585 21.14 22.28 3.17
CA PHE A 585 21.62 20.92 3.32
C PHE A 585 22.71 20.83 4.42
N SER A 586 22.40 20.09 5.47
CA SER A 586 23.34 19.79 6.56
C SER A 586 23.80 18.33 6.47
N PHE A 587 25.10 18.11 6.29
CA PHE A 587 25.71 16.80 6.18
C PHE A 587 26.71 16.56 7.32
N THR A 588 26.30 15.83 8.34
CA THR A 588 27.10 15.57 9.53
C THR A 588 27.80 14.23 9.54
N SER A 589 27.18 13.22 8.91
CA SER A 589 27.72 11.86 8.78
C SER A 589 26.93 11.06 7.74
N GLY A 590 27.52 9.99 7.20
CA GLY A 590 26.92 9.15 6.16
C GLY A 590 27.71 9.19 4.87
N GLU A 591 27.08 8.79 3.76
CA GLU A 591 27.77 8.63 2.48
C GLU A 591 26.88 9.04 1.29
N ILE A 592 27.44 9.78 0.35
CA ILE A 592 26.91 9.96 -1.00
C ILE A 592 27.92 9.34 -1.96
N SER A 593 27.51 8.30 -2.71
CA SER A 593 28.45 7.55 -3.53
C SER A 593 27.87 7.08 -4.85
N GLN A 594 28.74 6.96 -5.87
CA GLN A 594 28.41 6.37 -7.18
C GLN A 594 27.21 7.03 -7.88
N CYS A 595 26.89 8.26 -7.54
CA CYS A 595 25.79 9.01 -8.15
C CYS A 595 26.29 9.73 -9.41
N SER A 596 25.37 9.98 -10.37
CA SER A 596 25.72 10.59 -11.64
C SER A 596 24.69 11.58 -12.15
N ALA A 597 25.15 12.66 -12.81
CA ALA A 597 24.33 13.67 -13.45
C ALA A 597 25.13 14.43 -14.52
N LEU A 598 24.51 15.34 -15.28
CA LEU A 598 25.27 16.23 -16.18
C LEU A 598 26.29 17.05 -15.40
N GLY A 599 25.91 17.59 -14.22
CA GLY A 599 26.81 18.28 -13.30
C GLY A 599 26.36 18.10 -11.86
N GLY A 600 27.30 18.16 -10.90
CA GLY A 600 27.02 17.78 -9.52
C GLY A 600 26.66 16.31 -9.40
N GLY A 601 27.53 15.40 -9.88
CA GLY A 601 27.25 13.97 -9.85
C GLY A 601 26.80 13.48 -8.47
N GLY A 602 27.52 13.87 -7.41
CA GLY A 602 27.09 13.68 -6.03
C GLY A 602 26.07 14.72 -5.58
N VAL A 603 26.47 15.99 -5.59
CA VAL A 603 25.66 17.11 -5.07
C VAL A 603 25.76 18.33 -5.98
N LEU A 604 24.64 18.95 -6.30
CA LEU A 604 24.57 20.31 -6.84
C LEU A 604 24.00 21.24 -5.78
N ILE A 605 24.68 22.38 -5.58
CA ILE A 605 24.28 23.47 -4.70
C ILE A 605 24.03 24.70 -5.57
N ALA A 606 22.79 25.20 -5.61
CA ALA A 606 22.38 26.26 -6.51
C ALA A 606 21.49 27.31 -5.84
N GLY A 607 21.43 28.50 -6.41
CA GLY A 607 20.66 29.63 -5.87
C GLY A 607 21.22 30.13 -4.53
N GLU A 608 20.36 30.66 -3.67
CA GLU A 608 20.76 31.16 -2.34
C GLU A 608 20.90 30.05 -1.28
N SER A 609 21.18 28.81 -1.70
CA SER A 609 21.26 27.66 -0.82
C SER A 609 22.46 27.69 0.13
N THR A 610 22.33 26.97 1.23
CA THR A 610 23.42 26.78 2.21
C THR A 610 23.72 25.28 2.36
N PHE A 611 24.96 24.92 2.09
CA PHE A 611 25.47 23.57 2.35
C PHE A 611 26.50 23.58 3.47
N THR A 612 26.23 22.82 4.52
CA THR A 612 27.16 22.63 5.64
C THR A 612 27.62 21.19 5.72
N MET A 613 28.93 20.95 5.80
CA MET A 613 29.50 19.61 5.93
C MET A 613 30.49 19.55 7.10
N SER A 614 30.17 18.78 8.13
CA SER A 614 31.05 18.56 9.28
C SER A 614 31.64 17.14 9.36
N GLY A 615 31.20 16.25 8.51
CA GLY A 615 31.70 14.88 8.38
C GLY A 615 31.00 14.16 7.22
N GLY A 616 31.18 12.85 7.15
CA GLY A 616 30.65 12.01 6.06
C GLY A 616 31.52 12.06 4.81
N SER A 617 31.07 11.34 3.76
CA SER A 617 31.86 11.16 2.53
C SER A 617 31.03 11.35 1.27
N ILE A 618 31.64 11.96 0.24
CA ILE A 618 31.13 12.06 -1.13
C ILE A 618 32.18 11.46 -2.04
N VAL A 619 31.93 10.22 -2.55
CA VAL A 619 32.96 9.41 -3.20
C VAL A 619 32.44 8.68 -4.44
N GLY A 620 33.28 8.57 -5.48
CA GLY A 620 32.97 7.79 -6.68
C GLY A 620 31.81 8.33 -7.51
N CYS A 621 31.40 9.59 -7.31
CA CYS A 621 30.36 10.24 -8.10
C CYS A 621 30.89 10.80 -9.42
N CYS A 622 30.05 10.98 -10.43
CA CYS A 622 30.47 11.35 -11.77
C CYS A 622 29.59 12.46 -12.38
N ALA A 623 30.22 13.51 -12.89
CA ALA A 623 29.60 14.48 -13.80
C ALA A 623 29.79 14.00 -15.24
N THR A 624 28.69 13.80 -15.98
CA THR A 624 28.75 13.18 -17.32
C THR A 624 29.11 14.14 -18.44
N SER A 625 28.95 15.45 -18.26
CA SER A 625 29.37 16.47 -19.23
C SER A 625 29.73 17.82 -18.63
N GLY A 626 29.35 18.07 -17.38
CA GLY A 626 29.59 19.32 -16.66
C GLY A 626 30.76 19.22 -15.66
N ASN A 627 30.65 19.94 -14.57
CA ASN A 627 31.63 19.96 -13.51
C ASN A 627 31.06 19.49 -12.17
N GLY A 628 31.95 19.21 -11.20
CA GLY A 628 31.61 18.75 -9.88
C GLY A 628 31.14 17.30 -9.87
N GLY A 629 32.04 16.36 -10.20
CA GLY A 629 31.71 14.94 -10.06
C GLY A 629 31.23 14.61 -8.66
N GLY A 630 31.90 15.13 -7.64
CA GLY A 630 31.45 15.07 -6.26
C GLY A 630 30.43 16.17 -5.94
N ILE A 631 30.90 17.41 -5.93
CA ILE A 631 30.06 18.60 -5.63
C ILE A 631 30.25 19.66 -6.72
N ASN A 632 29.17 20.23 -7.20
CA ASN A 632 29.15 21.47 -7.95
C ASN A 632 28.49 22.55 -7.10
N CYS A 633 29.26 23.55 -6.66
CA CYS A 633 28.76 24.72 -5.94
C CYS A 633 28.54 25.87 -6.93
N SER A 634 27.38 25.85 -7.61
CA SER A 634 27.08 26.78 -8.71
C SER A 634 26.85 28.20 -8.22
N ASP A 635 26.07 28.40 -7.16
CA ASP A 635 25.71 29.72 -6.63
C ASP A 635 25.64 29.78 -5.10
N GLY A 636 25.39 28.70 -4.40
CA GLY A 636 25.15 28.68 -2.96
C GLY A 636 26.37 28.95 -2.07
N THR A 637 26.15 28.93 -0.79
CA THR A 637 27.18 29.05 0.26
C THR A 637 27.63 27.65 0.70
N MET A 638 28.94 27.45 0.78
CA MET A 638 29.54 26.20 1.26
C MET A 638 30.33 26.43 2.55
N GLU A 639 29.94 25.75 3.62
CA GLU A 639 30.58 25.79 4.93
C GLU A 639 31.09 24.42 5.33
N ILE A 640 32.36 24.32 5.75
CA ILE A 640 33.02 23.05 6.07
C ILE A 640 33.72 23.12 7.41
N GLU A 641 33.65 22.02 8.18
CA GLU A 641 34.45 21.77 9.40
C GLU A 641 34.61 20.27 9.66
N GLY A 642 35.35 19.87 10.70
CA GLY A 642 35.39 18.48 11.17
C GLY A 642 36.16 17.52 10.26
N THR A 643 35.51 16.44 9.78
CA THR A 643 36.13 15.34 9.04
C THR A 643 35.46 15.04 7.69
N PRO A 644 35.20 16.02 6.83
CA PRO A 644 34.60 15.78 5.51
C PRO A 644 35.55 15.02 4.57
N VAL A 645 35.01 14.09 3.78
CA VAL A 645 35.73 13.38 2.74
C VAL A 645 35.07 13.62 1.38
N ILE A 646 35.77 14.29 0.46
CA ILE A 646 35.30 14.57 -0.91
C ILE A 646 36.41 14.17 -1.87
N THR A 647 36.42 12.89 -2.26
CA THR A 647 37.54 12.31 -3.03
C THR A 647 37.07 11.25 -4.03
N GLY A 648 37.91 10.95 -5.04
CA GLY A 648 37.63 9.90 -6.01
C GLY A 648 36.45 10.18 -6.92
N ASN A 649 35.97 11.42 -6.99
CA ASN A 649 34.89 11.83 -7.88
C ASN A 649 35.45 12.33 -9.22
N THR A 650 34.69 12.15 -10.28
CA THR A 650 35.19 12.32 -11.64
C THR A 650 34.24 13.13 -12.52
N LYS A 651 34.76 13.62 -13.63
CA LYS A 651 33.96 14.08 -14.78
C LYS A 651 34.39 13.37 -16.05
N ILE A 652 33.45 13.24 -16.98
CA ILE A 652 33.71 12.72 -18.31
C ILE A 652 34.04 13.91 -19.24
N THR A 653 35.10 13.79 -20.01
CA THR A 653 35.52 14.75 -21.03
C THR A 653 35.82 13.99 -22.36
N GLU A 654 36.02 14.72 -23.42
CA GLU A 654 36.43 14.12 -24.71
C GLU A 654 37.77 13.33 -24.62
N GLU A 655 38.64 13.72 -23.68
CA GLU A 655 39.95 13.10 -23.43
C GLU A 655 39.87 11.89 -22.47
N GLY A 656 38.66 11.62 -21.91
CA GLY A 656 38.43 10.54 -20.94
C GLY A 656 37.97 11.04 -19.58
N THR A 657 38.15 10.19 -18.57
CA THR A 657 37.69 10.49 -17.20
C THR A 657 38.78 11.26 -16.43
N GLN A 658 38.41 12.38 -15.83
CA GLN A 658 39.27 13.26 -15.04
C GLN A 658 38.79 13.39 -13.60
N SER A 659 39.69 13.60 -12.63
CA SER A 659 39.34 13.95 -11.26
C SER A 659 38.55 15.26 -11.22
N ASN A 660 37.46 15.29 -10.50
CA ASN A 660 36.62 16.48 -10.35
C ASN A 660 35.75 16.39 -9.06
N ASN A 661 36.40 16.54 -7.94
CA ASN A 661 35.80 16.30 -6.64
C ASN A 661 34.84 17.41 -6.23
N LEU A 662 35.37 18.57 -5.90
CA LEU A 662 34.59 19.76 -5.59
C LEU A 662 34.90 20.84 -6.61
N TYR A 663 33.92 21.27 -7.39
CA TYR A 663 34.04 22.34 -8.35
C TYR A 663 33.48 23.65 -7.82
N LEU A 664 34.29 24.69 -7.85
CA LEU A 664 33.93 26.05 -7.48
C LEU A 664 34.06 26.96 -8.70
N PRO A 665 33.00 27.65 -9.14
CA PRO A 665 33.08 28.72 -10.14
C PRO A 665 33.91 29.93 -9.66
N ILE A 666 34.28 30.77 -10.59
CA ILE A 666 35.02 32.04 -10.28
C ILE A 666 34.19 32.87 -9.35
N GLY A 667 34.80 33.36 -8.26
CA GLY A 667 34.15 34.22 -7.26
C GLY A 667 33.47 33.45 -6.12
N HIS A 668 33.38 32.13 -6.20
CA HIS A 668 32.88 31.30 -5.11
C HIS A 668 34.04 30.80 -4.24
N TYR A 669 33.74 30.59 -2.96
CA TYR A 669 34.74 30.14 -1.97
C TYR A 669 34.11 29.20 -0.94
N ILE A 670 34.97 28.37 -0.34
CA ILE A 670 34.61 27.57 0.82
C ILE A 670 34.85 28.40 2.07
N THR A 671 33.89 28.37 3.01
CA THR A 671 34.07 28.95 4.34
C THR A 671 34.37 27.86 5.35
N LEU A 672 35.51 27.93 6.02
CA LEU A 672 35.80 27.07 7.15
C LEU A 672 35.15 27.65 8.41
N THR A 673 34.17 26.96 8.96
CA THR A 673 33.41 27.35 10.18
C THR A 673 34.04 26.79 11.45
N GLY A 674 34.85 25.75 11.33
CA GLY A 674 35.60 25.10 12.41
C GLY A 674 36.85 24.37 11.90
N SER A 675 37.63 23.74 12.80
CA SER A 675 38.84 23.00 12.48
C SER A 675 38.56 21.78 11.64
N LEU A 676 39.35 21.59 10.58
CA LEU A 676 39.47 20.28 9.96
C LEU A 676 40.33 19.37 10.85
N ARG A 677 40.00 18.08 10.87
CA ARG A 677 40.63 17.08 11.75
C ARG A 677 41.20 15.93 10.95
N GLU A 678 42.03 15.13 11.56
CA GLU A 678 42.54 13.90 10.98
C GLU A 678 41.39 13.04 10.41
N GLY A 679 41.54 12.61 9.16
CA GLY A 679 40.51 11.92 8.38
C GLY A 679 39.78 12.82 7.37
N ALA A 680 39.88 14.16 7.44
CA ALA A 680 39.40 15.04 6.38
C ALA A 680 40.27 14.91 5.12
N ALA A 681 39.61 14.90 3.93
CA ALA A 681 40.29 14.86 2.65
C ALA A 681 39.40 15.48 1.56
N ILE A 682 39.83 16.58 0.95
CA ILE A 682 39.01 17.37 0.04
C ILE A 682 39.79 17.62 -1.26
N GLY A 683 39.35 17.01 -2.35
CA GLY A 683 39.84 17.33 -3.70
C GLY A 683 39.11 18.57 -4.22
N VAL A 684 39.82 19.50 -4.85
CA VAL A 684 39.27 20.75 -5.37
C VAL A 684 39.60 20.94 -6.84
N ALA A 685 38.57 21.22 -7.63
CA ALA A 685 38.66 21.55 -9.04
C ALA A 685 38.22 23.01 -9.29
N THR A 686 38.85 23.66 -10.24
CA THR A 686 38.41 24.96 -10.77
C THR A 686 38.75 25.07 -12.23
N ILE A 687 38.15 26.04 -12.92
CA ILE A 687 38.62 26.41 -14.27
C ILE A 687 39.91 27.20 -14.10
N PRO A 688 41.03 26.82 -14.78
CA PRO A 688 42.24 27.57 -14.79
C PRO A 688 41.94 28.99 -15.33
N PHE A 689 42.22 30.02 -14.52
CA PHE A 689 42.06 31.39 -14.91
C PHE A 689 43.41 32.11 -14.80
N GLU A 690 43.85 32.73 -15.88
CA GLU A 690 45.07 33.57 -15.83
C GLU A 690 44.83 34.74 -14.86
N GLY A 691 45.42 34.64 -13.67
CA GLY A 691 45.37 35.65 -12.62
C GLY A 691 44.27 35.48 -11.55
N GLY A 692 43.45 34.40 -11.64
CA GLY A 692 42.43 34.06 -10.64
C GLY A 692 42.90 32.98 -9.66
N THR A 693 42.77 33.24 -8.39
CA THR A 693 43.09 32.28 -7.32
C THR A 693 41.80 31.80 -6.68
N LEU A 694 41.64 30.48 -6.56
CA LEU A 694 40.58 29.90 -5.73
C LEU A 694 40.80 30.34 -4.28
N GLN A 695 39.82 30.95 -3.66
CA GLN A 695 39.88 31.32 -2.27
C GLN A 695 39.10 30.34 -1.39
N ILE A 696 39.79 29.71 -0.46
CA ILE A 696 39.19 29.04 0.68
C ILE A 696 39.30 30.00 1.84
N SER A 697 38.21 30.70 2.17
CA SER A 697 38.22 31.72 3.23
C SER A 697 37.94 31.07 4.59
N VAL A 698 38.38 31.72 5.65
CA VAL A 698 38.15 31.31 7.04
C VAL A 698 37.25 32.33 7.71
N LYS A 699 36.10 31.93 8.25
CA LYS A 699 35.09 32.81 8.85
C LYS A 699 35.62 33.57 10.08
N GLU A 700 36.52 32.95 10.84
CA GLU A 700 37.22 33.60 11.95
C GLU A 700 38.67 33.86 11.57
N ARG A 701 39.08 35.14 11.51
CA ARG A 701 40.44 35.59 11.25
C ARG A 701 41.38 35.26 12.43
N ARG A 702 41.58 33.97 12.74
CA ARG A 702 42.68 33.52 13.61
C ARG A 702 43.85 33.09 12.74
N SER A 703 44.94 33.75 12.86
CA SER A 703 46.06 33.84 11.95
C SER A 703 46.87 32.57 11.62
N SER A 704 46.53 31.39 12.17
CA SER A 704 47.22 30.14 11.84
C SER A 704 46.30 29.06 11.25
N TYR A 705 45.02 29.24 11.37
CA TYR A 705 44.03 28.21 11.12
C TYR A 705 43.92 27.73 9.64
N TYR A 706 43.97 28.67 8.69
CA TYR A 706 43.93 28.36 7.28
C TYR A 706 45.19 27.61 6.80
N ALA A 707 46.35 27.90 7.38
CA ALA A 707 47.61 27.25 7.02
C ALA A 707 47.61 25.77 7.44
N ASP A 708 47.05 25.48 8.63
CA ASP A 708 46.91 24.12 9.14
C ASP A 708 45.87 23.30 8.33
N ALA A 709 44.85 23.98 7.76
CA ALA A 709 43.86 23.34 6.92
C ALA A 709 44.40 22.90 5.54
N ALA A 710 45.49 23.51 5.04
CA ALA A 710 46.04 23.24 3.73
C ALA A 710 46.36 21.76 3.48
N GLN A 711 46.78 21.02 4.51
CA GLN A 711 47.11 19.60 4.44
C GLN A 711 45.94 18.68 4.09
N PHE A 712 44.69 19.15 4.26
CA PHE A 712 43.47 18.37 4.01
C PHE A 712 42.88 18.64 2.62
N PHE A 713 43.47 19.57 1.85
CA PHE A 713 43.04 19.91 0.50
C PHE A 713 44.03 19.42 -0.55
N THR A 714 43.55 18.88 -1.64
CA THR A 714 44.30 18.49 -2.81
C THR A 714 43.73 19.14 -4.07
N ALA A 715 44.59 19.57 -4.99
CA ALA A 715 44.15 19.99 -6.31
C ALA A 715 43.81 18.77 -7.18
N ASP A 716 42.71 18.80 -7.90
CA ASP A 716 42.30 17.71 -8.80
C ASP A 716 43.13 17.66 -10.10
N ALA A 717 43.73 18.79 -10.50
CA ALA A 717 44.65 18.85 -11.66
C ALA A 717 46.10 18.77 -11.20
N ASP A 718 46.91 17.88 -11.83
CA ASP A 718 48.33 17.69 -11.52
C ASP A 718 49.17 18.96 -11.69
N SER A 719 48.73 19.88 -12.55
CA SER A 719 49.37 21.18 -12.76
C SER A 719 49.13 22.20 -11.64
N LEU A 720 48.28 21.88 -10.68
CA LEU A 720 47.87 22.77 -9.59
C LEU A 720 48.27 22.21 -8.22
N THR A 721 48.45 23.11 -7.26
CA THR A 721 48.70 22.77 -5.86
C THR A 721 47.96 23.74 -4.96
N VAL A 722 47.60 23.30 -3.74
CA VAL A 722 46.99 24.16 -2.73
C VAL A 722 48.07 24.84 -1.90
N LYS A 723 48.08 26.18 -1.83
CA LYS A 723 49.03 26.98 -1.06
C LYS A 723 48.31 27.92 -0.09
N ALA A 724 48.88 28.06 1.10
CA ALA A 724 48.47 29.07 2.05
C ALA A 724 48.96 30.45 1.62
N ASP A 725 48.08 31.43 1.59
CA ASP A 725 48.39 32.83 1.36
C ASP A 725 48.29 33.63 2.66
N SER A 726 49.42 33.99 3.21
CA SER A 726 49.50 34.72 4.47
C SER A 726 49.01 36.17 4.37
N LYS A 727 49.02 36.76 3.16
CA LYS A 727 48.58 38.15 2.93
C LYS A 727 47.03 38.23 2.97
N ASP A 728 46.37 37.29 2.28
CA ASP A 728 44.90 37.27 2.20
C ASP A 728 44.27 36.37 3.27
N GLN A 729 45.13 35.69 4.06
CA GLN A 729 44.69 34.71 5.11
C GLN A 729 43.71 33.68 4.57
N CYS A 730 44.05 33.08 3.42
CA CYS A 730 43.21 32.09 2.75
C CYS A 730 44.07 30.96 2.12
N LEU A 731 43.43 29.91 1.64
CA LEU A 731 44.07 28.93 0.75
C LEU A 731 43.75 29.27 -0.71
N LYS A 732 44.73 29.09 -1.56
CA LYS A 732 44.62 29.34 -3.02
C LYS A 732 45.11 28.16 -3.81
N LEU A 733 44.50 27.92 -4.98
CA LEU A 733 45.10 27.05 -6.00
C LEU A 733 46.14 27.85 -6.77
N ALA A 734 47.33 27.31 -6.90
CA ALA A 734 48.45 27.90 -7.65
C ALA A 734 49.04 26.84 -8.55
N TYR A 735 49.68 27.26 -9.66
CA TYR A 735 50.44 26.32 -10.48
C TYR A 735 51.54 25.65 -9.65
N ALA A 736 51.65 24.30 -9.85
CA ALA A 736 52.76 23.57 -9.28
C ALA A 736 54.05 24.18 -9.85
N ALA A 737 55.02 24.46 -9.00
CA ALA A 737 56.32 24.91 -9.52
C ALA A 737 56.97 23.77 -10.33
N GLU A 738 57.44 24.05 -11.55
CA GLU A 738 58.23 23.14 -12.35
C GLU A 738 59.48 22.62 -11.59
#